data_718472d3976981efc284cad04c0a0c9d
#
_entry.id   718472d3976981efc284cad04c0a0c9d
#
_cell.length_a   1.000
_cell.length_b   1.000
_cell.length_c   1.000
_cell.angle_alpha   90.00
_cell.angle_beta   90.00
_cell.angle_gamma   90.00
#
_symmetry.space_group_name_H-M   'P 1'
#
loop_
_entity.id
_entity.type
_entity.pdbx_description
1 polymer ?
#
loop_
_entity_poly.entity_id
_entity_poly.type
_entity_poly.pdbx_seq_one_letter_code
_entity_poly.pdbx_strand_id
1 'polypeptide(L)'
;MSTVTRFVLRHKLLVMVAWLALAAAGAMTASATTKRLTNSYAMPGAAFHTDARIQALYLHTDAQDPTVPVITLPAGTTVHTPGVAARLGRAFATARGVLPAARVSDYATTDDPAFTTSDGRTTYALVFGPQQDPLSPGATTTRIQQVITAAVPSSWQVRTTGIQALSTSKSASKGAGVLLEAMLGAVGALVVLAFVFASFLAFVPLVIAGISIFTTFLALNGLTHLTAVSQVVEFLIALIGLGVAIDYSLLVVTRWREERAHGLDNEAAVHAAMASAGRAVLFSGMTVGIGLLALVVLPVPFLRSAGIGGVLIPLISVAVAVTLLPVILATIGLRLDWPRIRTDNNASRGWSAWARFTARHRGLAAIAGTATLIVLMLPSLSMHVGEPSSAALAQSGPAHAALSSLESGGVPSGTLTPIDVLASQSAVPEIRRQVTNLPGVHVVVSPTTPQFRRHDTALITVLPSAETNVPGGQSTVTTVRHALAHTPGFLGVAGSGASMLDFSHDVYGSFPLMLGLIALATFVLLARAFRSLLLPLKAVVMNLASLGAAYGVMTWIWQHGHGSQVLWGIPATGAITMWVPVMVFAFLFGLSMDYEVFILARMRESYDRTGDTHAAVIEGIGRTGRLVTSAALILVLSFLAMSTGPETDIKVLATGLGAGIFVDATLVRCLLVPAFVSLFGAYNWWLPGWAARLLRVEPSPLQTTGRLRKHTSVELEPARP
;
A
#
# COMPACT_ATOMS: atom_id res chain seq x y z
N MET A 1 17.16 -26.73 -8.53
CA MET A 1 17.97 -26.15 -7.45
C MET A 1 19.37 -26.76 -7.35
N SER A 2 19.57 -28.08 -7.32
CA SER A 2 20.90 -28.70 -7.17
C SER A 2 21.94 -28.25 -8.21
N THR A 3 21.52 -28.05 -9.46
CA THR A 3 22.39 -27.57 -10.56
C THR A 3 22.80 -26.11 -10.36
N VAL A 4 21.85 -25.24 -10.00
CA VAL A 4 22.12 -23.82 -9.73
C VAL A 4 23.08 -23.69 -8.51
N THR A 5 22.81 -24.39 -7.43
CA THR A 5 23.67 -24.36 -6.24
C THR A 5 25.09 -24.83 -6.54
N ARG A 6 25.25 -25.92 -7.31
CA ARG A 6 26.58 -26.40 -7.75
C ARG A 6 27.32 -25.37 -8.61
N PHE A 7 26.65 -24.75 -9.55
CA PHE A 7 27.25 -23.70 -10.38
C PHE A 7 27.72 -22.51 -9.54
N VAL A 8 26.85 -22.03 -8.64
CA VAL A 8 27.11 -20.87 -7.78
C VAL A 8 28.28 -21.15 -6.81
N LEU A 9 28.32 -22.34 -6.19
CA LEU A 9 29.41 -22.72 -5.29
C LEU A 9 30.73 -22.97 -6.02
N ARG A 10 30.69 -23.35 -7.29
CA ARG A 10 31.90 -23.47 -8.13
C ARG A 10 32.49 -22.09 -8.48
N HIS A 11 31.65 -21.05 -8.59
CA HIS A 11 32.07 -19.71 -9.03
C HIS A 11 31.84 -18.65 -7.92
N LYS A 12 32.17 -18.97 -6.66
CA LYS A 12 31.89 -18.15 -5.47
C LYS A 12 32.30 -16.68 -5.61
N LEU A 13 33.54 -16.43 -6.08
CA LEU A 13 34.08 -15.08 -6.25
C LEU A 13 33.31 -14.28 -7.31
N LEU A 14 33.04 -14.90 -8.46
CA LEU A 14 32.31 -14.25 -9.57
C LEU A 14 30.91 -13.84 -9.14
N VAL A 15 30.18 -14.71 -8.44
CA VAL A 15 28.82 -14.41 -7.95
C VAL A 15 28.86 -13.27 -6.94
N MET A 16 29.82 -13.29 -5.99
CA MET A 16 29.96 -12.23 -5.01
C MET A 16 30.31 -10.88 -5.65
N VAL A 17 31.27 -10.84 -6.55
CA VAL A 17 31.67 -9.62 -7.24
C VAL A 17 30.53 -9.08 -8.13
N ALA A 18 29.82 -9.96 -8.84
CA ALA A 18 28.70 -9.56 -9.69
C ALA A 18 27.58 -8.88 -8.88
N TRP A 19 27.15 -9.47 -7.76
CA TRP A 19 26.10 -8.88 -6.91
C TRP A 19 26.55 -7.59 -6.24
N LEU A 20 27.80 -7.50 -5.76
CA LEU A 20 28.34 -6.25 -5.20
C LEU A 20 28.44 -5.15 -6.27
N ALA A 21 28.84 -5.48 -7.49
CA ALA A 21 28.88 -4.52 -8.60
C ALA A 21 27.48 -4.02 -8.97
N LEU A 22 26.47 -4.92 -9.06
CA LEU A 22 25.08 -4.54 -9.32
C LEU A 22 24.51 -3.66 -8.21
N ALA A 23 24.76 -4.00 -6.94
CA ALA A 23 24.32 -3.20 -5.81
C ALA A 23 24.99 -1.83 -5.78
N ALA A 24 26.30 -1.75 -6.05
CA ALA A 24 27.03 -0.48 -6.15
C ALA A 24 26.49 0.40 -7.28
N ALA A 25 26.26 -0.17 -8.47
CA ALA A 25 25.64 0.54 -9.59
C ALA A 25 24.23 1.04 -9.23
N GLY A 26 23.44 0.22 -8.53
CA GLY A 26 22.12 0.61 -8.03
C GLY A 26 22.17 1.74 -7.02
N ALA A 27 23.10 1.71 -6.09
CA ALA A 27 23.31 2.78 -5.12
C ALA A 27 23.69 4.11 -5.78
N MET A 28 24.58 4.06 -6.78
CA MET A 28 24.98 5.26 -7.54
C MET A 28 23.84 5.84 -8.38
N THR A 29 22.94 5.01 -8.88
CA THR A 29 21.82 5.46 -9.73
C THR A 29 20.55 5.76 -8.95
N ALA A 30 20.46 5.40 -7.66
CA ALA A 30 19.25 5.53 -6.85
C ALA A 30 18.67 6.95 -6.86
N SER A 31 19.48 7.98 -6.56
CA SER A 31 19.03 9.37 -6.56
C SER A 31 18.57 9.86 -7.95
N ALA A 32 19.21 9.42 -9.02
CA ALA A 32 18.78 9.73 -10.39
C ALA A 32 17.48 9.02 -10.74
N THR A 33 17.28 7.81 -10.25
CA THR A 33 16.05 7.02 -10.41
C THR A 33 14.89 7.73 -9.73
N THR A 34 15.03 8.09 -8.44
CA THR A 34 13.99 8.79 -7.67
C THR A 34 13.52 10.08 -8.38
N LYS A 35 14.46 10.87 -8.95
CA LYS A 35 14.10 12.08 -9.69
C LYS A 35 13.33 11.83 -11.01
N ARG A 36 13.36 10.62 -11.54
CA ARG A 36 12.63 10.24 -12.76
C ARG A 36 11.28 9.62 -12.48
N LEU A 37 11.00 9.27 -11.23
CA LEU A 37 9.70 8.78 -10.84
C LEU A 37 8.66 9.87 -11.01
N THR A 38 7.49 9.48 -11.47
CA THR A 38 6.39 10.42 -11.72
C THR A 38 5.39 10.35 -10.59
N ASN A 39 4.92 11.52 -10.17
CA ASN A 39 3.76 11.64 -9.28
C ASN A 39 2.46 11.87 -10.07
N SER A 40 2.50 11.71 -11.38
CA SER A 40 1.32 11.81 -12.19
C SER A 40 0.40 10.63 -11.88
N TYR A 41 -0.61 10.89 -11.09
CA TYR A 41 -1.76 10.03 -10.94
C TYR A 41 -2.64 10.17 -12.19
N ALA A 42 -2.14 9.73 -13.36
CA ALA A 42 -3.01 9.61 -14.51
C ALA A 42 -4.15 8.66 -14.11
N MET A 43 -5.34 9.22 -13.93
CA MET A 43 -6.54 8.48 -13.57
C MET A 43 -7.31 8.16 -14.84
N PRO A 44 -7.94 6.99 -14.96
CA PRO A 44 -8.89 6.73 -16.03
C PRO A 44 -10.15 7.57 -15.80
N GLY A 45 -10.96 7.71 -16.86
CA GLY A 45 -12.28 8.25 -16.73
C GLY A 45 -12.49 9.61 -17.39
N ALA A 46 -13.75 10.04 -17.43
CA ALA A 46 -14.20 11.25 -18.13
C ALA A 46 -13.65 12.52 -17.49
N ALA A 47 -13.50 12.55 -16.16
CA ALA A 47 -12.95 13.71 -15.46
C ALA A 47 -11.48 13.97 -15.84
N PHE A 48 -10.67 12.93 -15.92
CA PHE A 48 -9.26 13.05 -16.32
C PHE A 48 -9.14 13.55 -17.77
N HIS A 49 -9.96 13.03 -18.69
CA HIS A 49 -9.97 13.51 -20.05
C HIS A 49 -10.44 14.97 -20.14
N THR A 50 -11.41 15.35 -19.32
CA THR A 50 -11.87 16.75 -19.23
C THR A 50 -10.77 17.64 -18.67
N ASP A 51 -10.07 17.21 -17.63
CA ASP A 51 -8.94 17.95 -17.03
C ASP A 51 -7.79 18.11 -18.02
N ALA A 52 -7.40 17.05 -18.72
CA ALA A 52 -6.39 17.11 -19.78
C ALA A 52 -6.77 18.11 -20.89
N ARG A 53 -8.08 18.20 -21.23
CA ARG A 53 -8.58 19.18 -22.18
C ARG A 53 -8.55 20.60 -21.61
N ILE A 54 -8.86 20.79 -20.33
CA ILE A 54 -8.71 22.07 -19.63
C ILE A 54 -7.24 22.51 -19.65
N GLN A 55 -6.29 21.63 -19.31
CA GLN A 55 -4.87 21.93 -19.36
C GLN A 55 -4.41 22.36 -20.75
N ALA A 56 -4.84 21.66 -21.79
CA ALA A 56 -4.49 22.00 -23.17
C ALA A 56 -5.04 23.37 -23.61
N LEU A 57 -6.25 23.72 -23.19
CA LEU A 57 -6.93 24.95 -23.59
C LEU A 57 -6.55 26.16 -22.71
N TYR A 58 -6.26 25.96 -21.44
CA TYR A 58 -6.12 27.01 -20.43
C TYR A 58 -4.70 27.11 -19.85
N LEU A 59 -3.67 27.07 -20.71
CA LEU A 59 -2.27 27.33 -20.38
C LEU A 59 -1.71 26.38 -19.31
N HIS A 60 -2.03 25.10 -19.41
CA HIS A 60 -1.62 24.05 -18.48
C HIS A 60 -2.10 24.22 -17.03
N THR A 61 -3.10 25.09 -16.78
CA THR A 61 -3.81 25.08 -15.50
C THR A 61 -4.73 23.86 -15.45
N ASP A 62 -4.74 23.17 -14.32
CA ASP A 62 -5.59 22.00 -14.12
C ASP A 62 -6.89 22.36 -13.36
N ALA A 63 -7.76 21.37 -13.20
CA ALA A 63 -8.95 21.43 -12.36
C ALA A 63 -8.71 20.81 -10.98
N GLN A 64 -7.45 20.77 -10.54
CA GLN A 64 -7.09 20.31 -9.21
C GLN A 64 -7.52 21.30 -8.13
N ASP A 65 -7.37 20.89 -6.86
CA ASP A 65 -7.76 21.72 -5.74
C ASP A 65 -7.01 23.04 -5.71
N PRO A 66 -7.71 24.19 -5.60
CA PRO A 66 -7.07 25.49 -5.68
C PRO A 66 -6.25 25.80 -4.41
N THR A 67 -5.23 26.63 -4.60
CA THR A 67 -4.65 27.36 -3.47
C THR A 67 -5.62 28.50 -3.11
N VAL A 68 -5.95 28.64 -1.82
CA VAL A 68 -6.95 29.59 -1.34
C VAL A 68 -6.32 30.64 -0.42
N PRO A 69 -5.80 31.77 -0.96
CA PRO A 69 -5.39 32.90 -0.16
C PRO A 69 -6.62 33.60 0.45
N VAL A 70 -6.53 33.89 1.73
CA VAL A 70 -7.57 34.48 2.58
C VAL A 70 -7.06 35.80 3.13
N ILE A 71 -7.82 36.87 2.96
CA ILE A 71 -7.52 38.21 3.49
C ILE A 71 -8.60 38.61 4.49
N THR A 72 -8.18 38.92 5.72
CA THR A 72 -9.06 39.43 6.75
C THR A 72 -8.78 40.94 6.94
N LEU A 73 -9.82 41.73 6.76
CA LEU A 73 -9.79 43.17 6.87
C LEU A 73 -9.86 43.66 8.34
N PRO A 74 -9.31 44.82 8.67
CA PRO A 74 -9.41 45.39 10.01
C PRO A 74 -10.86 45.64 10.45
N ALA A 75 -11.06 45.78 11.75
CA ALA A 75 -12.38 46.13 12.30
C ALA A 75 -12.92 47.43 11.68
N GLY A 76 -14.20 47.45 11.31
CA GLY A 76 -14.84 48.59 10.66
C GLY A 76 -14.62 48.73 9.14
N THR A 77 -13.82 47.81 8.54
CA THR A 77 -13.59 47.77 7.09
C THR A 77 -14.20 46.49 6.50
N THR A 78 -14.96 46.62 5.39
CA THR A 78 -15.52 45.50 4.68
C THR A 78 -15.14 45.54 3.20
N VAL A 79 -15.41 44.48 2.45
CA VAL A 79 -15.16 44.46 1.01
C VAL A 79 -15.95 45.53 0.25
N HIS A 80 -17.07 45.97 0.81
CA HIS A 80 -17.93 47.02 0.24
C HIS A 80 -17.42 48.45 0.52
N THR A 81 -16.40 48.58 1.37
CA THR A 81 -15.78 49.90 1.61
C THR A 81 -15.14 50.45 0.34
N PRO A 82 -15.40 51.70 -0.06
CA PRO A 82 -14.91 52.27 -1.31
C PRO A 82 -13.41 52.05 -1.53
N GLY A 83 -13.04 51.53 -2.69
CA GLY A 83 -11.64 51.25 -3.07
C GLY A 83 -11.05 49.95 -2.51
N VAL A 84 -11.72 49.28 -1.56
CA VAL A 84 -11.23 48.00 -1.00
C VAL A 84 -11.30 46.86 -2.02
N ALA A 85 -12.44 46.70 -2.69
CA ALA A 85 -12.61 45.65 -3.72
C ALA A 85 -11.56 45.73 -4.83
N ALA A 86 -11.28 46.94 -5.34
CA ALA A 86 -10.25 47.15 -6.37
C ALA A 86 -8.85 46.86 -5.88
N ARG A 87 -8.54 47.13 -4.57
CA ARG A 87 -7.25 46.81 -3.96
C ARG A 87 -7.10 45.32 -3.74
N LEU A 88 -8.16 44.62 -3.30
CA LEU A 88 -8.21 43.18 -3.15
C LEU A 88 -7.97 42.46 -4.51
N GLY A 89 -8.67 42.89 -5.56
CA GLY A 89 -8.47 42.34 -6.90
C GLY A 89 -7.04 42.51 -7.42
N ARG A 90 -6.40 43.67 -7.16
CA ARG A 90 -4.98 43.87 -7.48
C ARG A 90 -4.09 42.95 -6.66
N ALA A 91 -4.36 42.79 -5.36
CA ALA A 91 -3.56 41.93 -4.48
C ALA A 91 -3.65 40.47 -4.92
N PHE A 92 -4.85 39.95 -5.18
CA PHE A 92 -4.99 38.58 -5.67
C PHE A 92 -4.39 38.38 -7.07
N ALA A 93 -4.44 39.41 -7.92
CA ALA A 93 -3.79 39.37 -9.23
C ALA A 93 -2.26 39.18 -9.14
N THR A 94 -1.60 39.55 -8.02
CA THR A 94 -0.15 39.32 -7.84
C THR A 94 0.19 37.82 -7.79
N ALA A 95 -0.76 36.95 -7.47
CA ALA A 95 -0.56 35.50 -7.55
C ALA A 95 -0.10 35.06 -8.95
N ARG A 96 -0.52 35.76 -10.02
CA ARG A 96 -0.04 35.54 -11.39
C ARG A 96 1.42 35.88 -11.61
N GLY A 97 2.02 36.68 -10.75
CA GLY A 97 3.47 36.92 -10.74
C GLY A 97 4.27 35.68 -10.30
N VAL A 98 3.66 34.82 -9.49
CA VAL A 98 4.22 33.52 -9.05
C VAL A 98 3.86 32.41 -10.02
N LEU A 99 2.62 32.41 -10.49
CA LEU A 99 2.05 31.42 -11.42
C LEU A 99 1.47 32.18 -12.63
N PRO A 100 2.26 32.48 -13.67
CA PRO A 100 1.83 33.35 -14.78
C PRO A 100 0.58 32.84 -15.51
N ALA A 101 0.38 31.54 -15.56
CA ALA A 101 -0.78 30.92 -16.19
C ALA A 101 -2.00 30.79 -15.26
N ALA A 102 -1.90 31.14 -13.97
CA ALA A 102 -2.95 30.87 -12.99
C ALA A 102 -4.28 31.53 -13.34
N ARG A 103 -5.35 30.77 -13.17
CA ARG A 103 -6.72 31.25 -13.17
C ARG A 103 -7.04 31.73 -11.74
N VAL A 104 -7.46 32.97 -11.61
CA VAL A 104 -7.81 33.57 -10.31
C VAL A 104 -9.25 34.00 -10.34
N SER A 105 -10.04 33.51 -9.40
CA SER A 105 -11.43 33.87 -9.17
C SER A 105 -11.58 34.46 -7.79
N ASP A 106 -12.08 35.67 -7.68
CA ASP A 106 -12.24 36.43 -6.45
C ASP A 106 -13.47 37.36 -6.50
N TYR A 107 -13.78 38.06 -5.40
CA TYR A 107 -14.85 38.99 -5.32
C TYR A 107 -14.77 40.09 -6.40
N ALA A 108 -13.58 40.63 -6.68
CA ALA A 108 -13.40 41.70 -7.64
C ALA A 108 -13.60 41.26 -9.10
N THR A 109 -13.38 39.98 -9.41
CA THR A 109 -13.55 39.42 -10.77
C THR A 109 -14.95 38.88 -11.03
N THR A 110 -15.73 38.62 -10.00
CA THR A 110 -17.03 37.93 -10.09
C THR A 110 -18.20 38.80 -9.60
N ASP A 111 -17.92 39.78 -8.71
CA ASP A 111 -18.90 40.53 -7.92
C ASP A 111 -19.91 39.63 -7.16
N ASP A 112 -19.42 38.40 -6.79
CA ASP A 112 -20.25 37.40 -6.13
C ASP A 112 -19.97 37.41 -4.63
N PRO A 113 -20.99 37.67 -3.78
CA PRO A 113 -20.83 37.67 -2.31
C PRO A 113 -20.32 36.36 -1.71
N ALA A 114 -20.41 35.25 -2.43
CA ALA A 114 -19.86 33.98 -1.99
C ALA A 114 -18.34 33.97 -1.75
N PHE A 115 -17.61 34.94 -2.34
CA PHE A 115 -16.18 35.13 -2.08
C PHE A 115 -15.90 35.93 -0.78
N THR A 116 -16.91 36.20 0.02
CA THR A 116 -16.80 36.94 1.28
C THR A 116 -17.52 36.21 2.40
N THR A 117 -17.04 36.41 3.62
CA THR A 117 -17.78 35.98 4.82
C THR A 117 -19.05 36.83 5.01
N SER A 118 -20.00 36.32 5.79
CA SER A 118 -21.30 36.98 6.06
C SER A 118 -21.16 38.38 6.68
N ASP A 119 -20.06 38.64 7.39
CA ASP A 119 -19.72 39.96 7.96
C ASP A 119 -19.00 40.89 6.95
N GLY A 120 -18.68 40.40 5.76
CA GLY A 120 -17.94 41.11 4.71
C GLY A 120 -16.49 41.46 5.06
N ARG A 121 -15.94 40.94 6.17
CA ARG A 121 -14.59 41.27 6.63
C ARG A 121 -13.51 40.33 6.13
N THR A 122 -13.86 39.10 5.86
CA THR A 122 -12.91 38.13 5.32
C THR A 122 -13.29 37.79 3.89
N THR A 123 -12.31 37.82 3.02
CA THR A 123 -12.49 37.46 1.60
C THR A 123 -11.39 36.51 1.17
N TYR A 124 -11.65 35.76 0.12
CA TYR A 124 -10.70 34.78 -0.42
C TYR A 124 -10.69 34.80 -1.94
N ALA A 125 -9.69 34.15 -2.51
CA ALA A 125 -9.63 33.84 -3.92
C ALA A 125 -9.37 32.36 -4.16
N LEU A 126 -9.81 31.86 -5.29
CA LEU A 126 -9.44 30.54 -5.81
C LEU A 126 -8.35 30.74 -6.85
N VAL A 127 -7.16 30.21 -6.57
CA VAL A 127 -6.00 30.28 -7.46
C VAL A 127 -5.72 28.89 -8.01
N PHE A 128 -6.11 28.67 -9.27
CA PHE A 128 -5.82 27.43 -10.01
C PHE A 128 -4.52 27.62 -10.79
N GLY A 129 -3.51 26.84 -10.46
CA GLY A 129 -2.20 26.86 -11.11
C GLY A 129 -2.00 25.68 -12.05
N PRO A 130 -0.86 25.59 -12.74
CA PRO A 130 -0.42 24.35 -13.36
C PRO A 130 -0.13 23.32 -12.28
N GLN A 131 -0.16 22.04 -12.67
CA GLN A 131 0.15 20.95 -11.77
C GLN A 131 1.49 21.20 -11.06
N GLN A 132 1.47 21.24 -9.74
CA GLN A 132 2.66 21.60 -8.95
C GLN A 132 3.66 20.44 -8.93
N ASP A 133 4.95 20.79 -8.84
CA ASP A 133 6.00 19.80 -8.61
C ASP A 133 5.79 19.18 -7.21
N PRO A 134 5.54 17.88 -7.13
CA PRO A 134 5.30 17.18 -5.87
C PRO A 134 6.50 17.21 -4.91
N LEU A 135 7.72 17.46 -5.42
CA LEU A 135 8.93 17.55 -4.61
C LEU A 135 9.04 18.88 -3.83
N SER A 136 8.14 19.84 -4.12
CA SER A 136 8.12 21.13 -3.42
C SER A 136 6.70 21.66 -3.17
N PRO A 137 5.80 20.87 -2.58
CA PRO A 137 4.38 21.19 -2.50
C PRO A 137 4.04 22.47 -1.71
N GLY A 138 4.83 22.88 -0.75
CA GLY A 138 4.59 24.07 0.07
C GLY A 138 5.23 25.37 -0.44
N ALA A 139 6.18 25.28 -1.37
CA ALA A 139 6.95 26.44 -1.82
C ALA A 139 6.07 27.46 -2.59
N THR A 140 5.22 26.98 -3.47
CA THR A 140 4.30 27.81 -4.27
C THR A 140 3.27 28.50 -3.38
N THR A 141 2.64 27.77 -2.46
CA THR A 141 1.67 28.30 -1.49
C THR A 141 2.29 29.41 -0.63
N THR A 142 3.48 29.18 -0.10
CA THR A 142 4.22 30.16 0.69
C THR A 142 4.55 31.42 -0.13
N ARG A 143 4.96 31.23 -1.38
CA ARG A 143 5.30 32.34 -2.27
C ARG A 143 4.08 33.17 -2.69
N ILE A 144 2.94 32.53 -2.96
CA ILE A 144 1.66 33.21 -3.21
C ILE A 144 1.29 34.07 -1.99
N GLN A 145 1.38 33.51 -0.77
CA GLN A 145 1.09 34.24 0.44
C GLN A 145 2.01 35.46 0.60
N GLN A 146 3.32 35.31 0.36
CA GLN A 146 4.29 36.42 0.46
C GLN A 146 4.00 37.55 -0.50
N VAL A 147 3.72 37.28 -1.78
CA VAL A 147 3.46 38.32 -2.77
C VAL A 147 2.15 39.04 -2.52
N ILE A 148 1.11 38.33 -2.07
CA ILE A 148 -0.17 38.93 -1.70
C ILE A 148 0.03 39.81 -0.42
N THR A 149 0.77 39.32 0.58
CA THR A 149 1.06 40.08 1.79
C THR A 149 1.80 41.38 1.48
N ALA A 150 2.76 41.35 0.54
CA ALA A 150 3.47 42.54 0.10
C ALA A 150 2.60 43.55 -0.68
N ALA A 151 1.49 43.11 -1.26
CA ALA A 151 0.60 43.91 -2.08
C ALA A 151 -0.54 44.58 -1.29
N VAL A 152 -0.71 44.24 -0.01
CA VAL A 152 -1.76 44.80 0.87
C VAL A 152 -1.20 45.61 2.01
N PRO A 153 -1.98 46.49 2.64
CA PRO A 153 -1.56 47.18 3.86
C PRO A 153 -1.18 46.23 4.99
N SER A 154 -0.20 46.59 5.81
CA SER A 154 0.25 45.79 6.96
C SER A 154 -0.82 45.52 8.02
N SER A 155 -1.89 46.31 8.03
CA SER A 155 -3.06 46.10 8.89
C SER A 155 -4.00 44.98 8.39
N TRP A 156 -3.83 44.47 7.14
CA TRP A 156 -4.61 43.37 6.60
C TRP A 156 -3.92 42.06 6.88
N GLN A 157 -4.66 41.08 7.35
CA GLN A 157 -4.09 39.77 7.65
C GLN A 157 -4.25 38.85 6.44
N VAL A 158 -3.10 38.36 5.93
CA VAL A 158 -3.06 37.41 4.82
C VAL A 158 -2.65 36.05 5.31
N ARG A 159 -3.46 35.04 5.00
CA ARG A 159 -3.15 33.61 5.24
C ARG A 159 -3.53 32.83 4.00
N THR A 160 -3.04 31.61 3.90
CA THR A 160 -3.38 30.74 2.75
C THR A 160 -3.83 29.39 3.27
N THR A 161 -4.93 28.89 2.71
CA THR A 161 -5.48 27.55 2.93
C THR A 161 -5.64 26.79 1.61
N GLY A 162 -6.28 25.63 1.64
CA GLY A 162 -6.46 24.71 0.53
C GLY A 162 -5.96 23.33 0.91
N ILE A 163 -6.39 22.28 0.23
CA ILE A 163 -6.05 20.88 0.54
C ILE A 163 -4.53 20.70 0.66
N GLN A 164 -3.77 21.24 -0.30
CA GLN A 164 -2.30 21.16 -0.29
C GLN A 164 -1.66 21.95 0.86
N ALA A 165 -2.17 23.16 1.17
CA ALA A 165 -1.65 23.96 2.28
C ALA A 165 -1.90 23.29 3.64
N LEU A 166 -3.03 22.63 3.81
CA LEU A 166 -3.38 21.88 5.02
C LEU A 166 -2.52 20.62 5.16
N SER A 167 -2.28 19.88 4.09
CA SER A 167 -1.43 18.69 4.11
C SER A 167 0.04 19.02 4.43
N THR A 168 0.56 20.11 3.88
CA THR A 168 1.97 20.54 4.09
C THR A 168 2.21 21.23 5.43
N SER A 169 1.22 21.90 6.03
CA SER A 169 1.36 22.53 7.36
C SER A 169 1.70 21.51 8.45
N LYS A 170 1.33 20.27 8.27
CA LYS A 170 1.67 19.15 9.16
C LYS A 170 3.06 18.58 8.87
N SER A 171 3.49 18.57 7.62
CA SER A 171 4.83 18.10 7.20
C SER A 171 5.96 19.02 7.63
N ALA A 172 5.67 20.23 8.06
CA ALA A 172 6.67 21.15 8.65
C ALA A 172 7.20 20.68 10.02
N SER A 173 6.52 19.76 10.71
CA SER A 173 7.13 18.93 11.73
C SER A 173 8.00 17.89 11.01
N LYS A 174 9.33 18.04 11.10
CA LYS A 174 10.36 17.18 10.50
C LYS A 174 9.99 15.71 10.58
N GLY A 175 9.22 15.20 9.61
CA GLY A 175 9.02 13.77 9.41
C GLY A 175 10.36 13.13 9.11
N ALA A 176 10.60 11.97 9.68
CA ALA A 176 11.74 11.16 9.31
C ALA A 176 11.64 10.89 7.80
N GLY A 177 12.67 11.22 7.03
CA GLY A 177 12.68 10.90 5.59
C GLY A 177 12.66 9.37 5.40
N VAL A 178 12.26 8.92 4.21
CA VAL A 178 12.18 7.47 3.84
C VAL A 178 13.42 6.69 4.27
N LEU A 179 14.60 7.32 4.20
CA LEU A 179 15.86 6.70 4.64
C LEU A 179 15.87 6.42 6.15
N LEU A 180 15.41 7.36 6.98
CA LEU A 180 15.37 7.17 8.45
C LEU A 180 14.31 6.12 8.83
N GLU A 181 13.18 6.09 8.16
CA GLU A 181 12.14 5.06 8.34
C GLU A 181 12.68 3.66 7.99
N ALA A 182 13.36 3.54 6.85
CA ALA A 182 14.02 2.29 6.46
C ALA A 182 15.11 1.88 7.46
N MET A 183 15.88 2.83 8.00
CA MET A 183 16.88 2.55 9.03
C MET A 183 16.24 2.10 10.35
N LEU A 184 15.15 2.73 10.80
CA LEU A 184 14.43 2.30 12.00
C LEU A 184 13.85 0.89 11.82
N GLY A 185 13.29 0.60 10.65
CA GLY A 185 12.84 -0.75 10.29
C GLY A 185 13.99 -1.77 10.30
N ALA A 186 15.14 -1.42 9.74
CA ALA A 186 16.33 -2.28 9.73
C ALA A 186 16.89 -2.51 11.14
N VAL A 187 16.90 -1.52 12.02
CA VAL A 187 17.30 -1.66 13.42
C VAL A 187 16.33 -2.59 14.16
N GLY A 188 15.02 -2.39 14.00
CA GLY A 188 14.01 -3.29 14.56
C GLY A 188 14.18 -4.74 14.08
N ALA A 189 14.40 -4.91 12.79
CA ALA A 189 14.70 -6.23 12.21
C ALA A 189 15.98 -6.84 12.79
N LEU A 190 17.05 -6.05 12.93
CA LEU A 190 18.31 -6.52 13.51
C LEU A 190 18.15 -7.01 14.96
N VAL A 191 17.38 -6.29 15.77
CA VAL A 191 17.08 -6.69 17.16
C VAL A 191 16.40 -8.06 17.19
N VAL A 192 15.37 -8.25 16.36
CA VAL A 192 14.66 -9.54 16.27
C VAL A 192 15.58 -10.64 15.75
N LEU A 193 16.35 -10.38 14.69
CA LEU A 193 17.31 -11.34 14.14
C LEU A 193 18.41 -11.71 15.12
N ALA A 194 18.92 -10.74 15.89
CA ALA A 194 19.89 -10.98 16.95
C ALA A 194 19.31 -11.89 18.04
N PHE A 195 18.05 -11.68 18.40
CA PHE A 195 17.34 -12.56 19.34
C PHE A 195 17.11 -13.97 18.78
N VAL A 196 16.77 -14.08 17.48
CA VAL A 196 16.51 -15.37 16.82
C VAL A 196 17.77 -16.19 16.64
N PHE A 197 18.80 -15.57 16.05
CA PHE A 197 20.05 -16.28 15.72
C PHE A 197 21.04 -16.33 16.88
N ALA A 198 21.02 -15.34 17.76
CA ALA A 198 21.97 -15.19 18.86
C ALA A 198 23.44 -15.35 18.38
N SER A 199 23.76 -14.80 17.22
CA SER A 199 25.07 -14.86 16.55
C SER A 199 25.16 -13.75 15.48
N PHE A 200 26.36 -13.51 14.94
CA PHE A 200 26.58 -12.55 13.85
C PHE A 200 25.86 -12.92 12.54
N LEU A 201 25.27 -14.09 12.42
CA LEU A 201 24.38 -14.43 11.31
C LEU A 201 23.16 -13.48 11.22
N ALA A 202 22.83 -12.77 12.28
CA ALA A 202 21.78 -11.74 12.27
C ALA A 202 22.01 -10.63 11.23
N PHE A 203 23.28 -10.35 10.87
CA PHE A 203 23.60 -9.35 9.85
C PHE A 203 23.41 -9.85 8.42
N VAL A 204 23.46 -11.16 8.17
CA VAL A 204 23.39 -11.73 6.82
C VAL A 204 22.10 -11.36 6.11
N PRO A 205 20.88 -11.51 6.71
CA PRO A 205 19.63 -11.09 6.08
C PRO A 205 19.59 -9.61 5.72
N LEU A 206 20.18 -8.74 6.55
CA LEU A 206 20.23 -7.29 6.26
C LEU A 206 21.15 -6.97 5.09
N VAL A 207 22.29 -7.64 4.98
CA VAL A 207 23.20 -7.50 3.82
C VAL A 207 22.50 -7.95 2.54
N ILE A 208 21.80 -9.09 2.58
CA ILE A 208 21.02 -9.61 1.46
C ILE A 208 19.91 -8.61 1.09
N ALA A 209 19.21 -8.03 2.06
CA ALA A 209 18.18 -7.02 1.83
C ALA A 209 18.76 -5.75 1.18
N GLY A 210 19.87 -5.23 1.68
CA GLY A 210 20.53 -4.07 1.09
C GLY A 210 20.94 -4.29 -0.36
N ILE A 211 21.55 -5.44 -0.67
CA ILE A 211 21.93 -5.82 -2.04
C ILE A 211 20.70 -5.96 -2.92
N SER A 212 19.62 -6.58 -2.42
CA SER A 212 18.35 -6.72 -3.15
C SER A 212 17.73 -5.36 -3.47
N ILE A 213 17.65 -4.46 -2.49
CA ILE A 213 17.07 -3.12 -2.62
C ILE A 213 17.84 -2.32 -3.67
N PHE A 214 19.17 -2.20 -3.54
CA PHE A 214 19.98 -1.42 -4.50
C PHE A 214 19.95 -2.02 -5.90
N THR A 215 19.99 -3.34 -6.03
CA THR A 215 19.86 -3.99 -7.35
C THR A 215 18.46 -3.76 -7.96
N THR A 216 17.41 -3.69 -7.11
CA THR A 216 16.07 -3.36 -7.58
C THR A 216 15.99 -1.91 -8.06
N PHE A 217 16.66 -0.97 -7.39
CA PHE A 217 16.78 0.42 -7.86
C PHE A 217 17.48 0.49 -9.23
N LEU A 218 18.50 -0.33 -9.46
CA LEU A 218 19.16 -0.40 -10.78
C LEU A 218 18.19 -0.91 -11.87
N ALA A 219 17.45 -1.98 -11.58
CA ALA A 219 16.45 -2.51 -12.51
C ALA A 219 15.32 -1.49 -12.76
N LEU A 220 14.88 -0.79 -11.70
CA LEU A 220 13.90 0.28 -11.80
C LEU A 220 14.41 1.45 -12.64
N ASN A 221 15.68 1.83 -12.52
CA ASN A 221 16.30 2.84 -13.38
C ASN A 221 16.14 2.45 -14.86
N GLY A 222 16.44 1.19 -15.21
CA GLY A 222 16.20 0.68 -16.56
C GLY A 222 14.73 0.79 -16.98
N LEU A 223 13.80 0.47 -16.08
CA LEU A 223 12.37 0.53 -16.35
C LEU A 223 11.87 1.98 -16.58
N THR A 224 12.41 2.98 -15.85
CA THR A 224 12.06 4.40 -16.03
C THR A 224 12.43 4.97 -17.40
N HIS A 225 13.32 4.32 -18.15
CA HIS A 225 13.62 4.68 -19.55
C HIS A 225 12.58 4.10 -20.53
N LEU A 226 11.82 3.09 -20.14
CA LEU A 226 10.85 2.40 -20.99
C LEU A 226 9.41 2.85 -20.74
N THR A 227 9.11 3.23 -19.51
CA THR A 227 7.75 3.63 -19.10
C THR A 227 7.79 4.59 -17.92
N ALA A 228 6.73 5.41 -17.77
CA ALA A 228 6.53 6.21 -16.56
C ALA A 228 6.27 5.29 -15.36
N VAL A 229 7.00 5.50 -14.28
CA VAL A 229 6.88 4.72 -13.05
C VAL A 229 6.50 5.64 -11.90
N SER A 230 5.51 5.24 -11.12
CA SER A 230 5.03 6.01 -9.97
C SER A 230 6.03 6.01 -8.81
N GLN A 231 6.11 7.13 -8.09
CA GLN A 231 6.93 7.28 -6.88
C GLN A 231 6.54 6.29 -5.77
N VAL A 232 5.31 5.81 -5.73
CA VAL A 232 4.88 4.76 -4.78
C VAL A 232 5.79 3.52 -4.84
N VAL A 233 6.37 3.22 -6.03
CA VAL A 233 7.29 2.08 -6.20
C VAL A 233 8.55 2.23 -5.33
N GLU A 234 9.04 3.43 -5.08
CA GLU A 234 10.20 3.68 -4.21
C GLU A 234 9.93 3.22 -2.77
N PHE A 235 8.79 3.62 -2.22
CA PHE A 235 8.36 3.17 -0.89
C PHE A 235 8.22 1.65 -0.82
N LEU A 236 7.67 1.06 -1.89
CA LEU A 236 7.52 -0.39 -1.98
C LEU A 236 8.86 -1.12 -1.99
N ILE A 237 9.84 -0.62 -2.75
CA ILE A 237 11.19 -1.21 -2.82
C ILE A 237 11.85 -1.18 -1.44
N ALA A 238 11.84 -0.04 -0.78
CA ALA A 238 12.48 0.10 0.52
C ALA A 238 11.85 -0.85 1.56
N LEU A 239 10.52 -0.90 1.60
CA LEU A 239 9.78 -1.59 2.63
C LEU A 239 9.68 -3.09 2.41
N ILE A 240 9.19 -3.48 1.22
CA ILE A 240 8.98 -4.89 0.87
C ILE A 240 10.33 -5.56 0.61
N GLY A 241 11.26 -4.83 -0.03
CA GLY A 241 12.61 -5.32 -0.25
C GLY A 241 13.30 -5.69 1.05
N LEU A 242 13.16 -4.88 2.10
CA LEU A 242 13.69 -5.19 3.42
C LEU A 242 13.04 -6.46 3.99
N GLY A 243 11.71 -6.48 4.07
CA GLY A 243 10.96 -7.58 4.69
C GLY A 243 11.16 -8.91 3.96
N VAL A 244 10.87 -8.94 2.67
CA VAL A 244 10.91 -10.16 1.85
C VAL A 244 12.33 -10.76 1.75
N ALA A 245 13.36 -9.92 1.57
CA ALA A 245 14.73 -10.41 1.50
C ALA A 245 15.23 -10.98 2.84
N ILE A 246 14.83 -10.36 3.97
CA ILE A 246 15.11 -10.88 5.30
C ILE A 246 14.43 -12.23 5.49
N ASP A 247 13.16 -12.36 5.13
CA ASP A 247 12.39 -13.58 5.29
C ASP A 247 12.98 -14.76 4.50
N TYR A 248 13.33 -14.54 3.24
CA TYR A 248 13.95 -15.57 2.41
C TYR A 248 15.30 -15.98 2.96
N SER A 249 16.08 -15.03 3.45
CA SER A 249 17.38 -15.31 4.09
C SER A 249 17.22 -16.08 5.38
N LEU A 250 16.23 -15.71 6.20
CA LEU A 250 15.93 -16.37 7.48
C LEU A 250 15.59 -17.85 7.26
N LEU A 251 14.77 -18.16 6.24
CA LEU A 251 14.41 -19.53 5.87
C LEU A 251 15.65 -20.37 5.50
N VAL A 252 16.50 -19.85 4.63
CA VAL A 252 17.68 -20.58 4.16
C VAL A 252 18.72 -20.75 5.28
N VAL A 253 19.00 -19.68 6.04
CA VAL A 253 19.98 -19.72 7.15
C VAL A 253 19.53 -20.69 8.25
N THR A 254 18.26 -20.67 8.60
CA THR A 254 17.72 -21.59 9.62
C THR A 254 17.83 -23.03 9.16
N ARG A 255 17.48 -23.31 7.90
CA ARG A 255 17.60 -24.66 7.35
C ARG A 255 19.05 -25.13 7.26
N TRP A 256 19.98 -24.25 6.87
CA TRP A 256 21.40 -24.55 6.88
C TRP A 256 21.90 -24.91 8.28
N ARG A 257 21.46 -24.18 9.32
CA ARG A 257 21.78 -24.52 10.72
C ARG A 257 21.23 -25.89 11.13
N GLU A 258 19.98 -26.21 10.74
CA GLU A 258 19.38 -27.53 11.01
C GLU A 258 20.20 -28.65 10.37
N GLU A 259 20.60 -28.55 9.13
CA GLU A 259 21.38 -29.56 8.41
C GLU A 259 22.79 -29.73 9.00
N ARG A 260 23.40 -28.61 9.41
CA ARG A 260 24.65 -28.61 10.12
C ARG A 260 24.59 -29.37 11.46
N ALA A 261 23.47 -29.19 12.13
CA ALA A 261 23.24 -29.85 13.41
C ALA A 261 22.99 -31.36 13.29
N HIS A 262 22.51 -31.81 12.12
CA HIS A 262 22.41 -33.22 11.77
C HIS A 262 23.76 -33.83 11.38
N GLY A 263 24.88 -33.08 11.49
CA GLY A 263 26.23 -33.58 11.27
C GLY A 263 26.77 -33.44 9.86
N LEU A 264 26.04 -32.78 8.95
CA LEU A 264 26.55 -32.51 7.60
C LEU A 264 27.71 -31.48 7.65
N ASP A 265 28.69 -31.66 6.79
CA ASP A 265 29.71 -30.65 6.56
C ASP A 265 29.15 -29.36 5.99
N ASN A 266 29.92 -28.28 5.91
CA ASN A 266 29.39 -26.97 5.57
C ASN A 266 28.82 -26.93 4.15
N GLU A 267 29.46 -27.47 3.15
CA GLU A 267 29.02 -27.46 1.76
C GLU A 267 27.81 -28.38 1.55
N ALA A 268 27.82 -29.58 2.14
CA ALA A 268 26.68 -30.49 2.09
C ALA A 268 25.43 -29.87 2.77
N ALA A 269 25.63 -29.20 3.92
CA ALA A 269 24.53 -28.49 4.59
C ALA A 269 23.95 -27.35 3.74
N VAL A 270 24.77 -26.59 3.01
CA VAL A 270 24.29 -25.58 2.06
C VAL A 270 23.50 -26.26 0.93
N HIS A 271 23.99 -27.35 0.36
CA HIS A 271 23.29 -28.09 -0.68
C HIS A 271 21.92 -28.61 -0.21
N ALA A 272 21.86 -29.19 0.98
CA ALA A 272 20.62 -29.71 1.58
C ALA A 272 19.62 -28.58 1.88
N ALA A 273 20.10 -27.47 2.44
CA ALA A 273 19.28 -26.29 2.70
C ALA A 273 18.68 -25.70 1.41
N MET A 274 19.48 -25.58 0.34
CA MET A 274 19.02 -25.09 -0.94
C MET A 274 18.07 -26.05 -1.67
N ALA A 275 18.21 -27.35 -1.46
CA ALA A 275 17.31 -28.35 -2.02
C ALA A 275 15.90 -28.28 -1.43
N SER A 276 15.74 -27.82 -0.18
CA SER A 276 14.46 -27.69 0.53
C SER A 276 14.01 -26.22 0.64
N ALA A 277 14.70 -25.41 1.47
CA ALA A 277 14.34 -24.00 1.69
C ALA A 277 14.47 -23.15 0.41
N GLY A 278 15.48 -23.39 -0.44
CA GLY A 278 15.62 -22.69 -1.69
C GLY A 278 14.44 -22.90 -2.67
N ARG A 279 13.83 -24.09 -2.67
CA ARG A 279 12.58 -24.31 -3.43
C ARG A 279 11.39 -23.57 -2.81
N ALA A 280 11.28 -23.55 -1.50
CA ALA A 280 10.23 -22.81 -0.83
C ALA A 280 10.34 -21.30 -1.13
N VAL A 281 11.54 -20.71 -1.10
CA VAL A 281 11.80 -19.32 -1.47
C VAL A 281 11.39 -19.02 -2.91
N LEU A 282 11.64 -19.93 -3.87
CA LEU A 282 11.17 -19.75 -5.25
C LEU A 282 9.65 -19.71 -5.36
N PHE A 283 8.95 -20.63 -4.70
CA PHE A 283 7.48 -20.66 -4.70
C PHE A 283 6.92 -19.41 -4.03
N SER A 284 7.50 -19.01 -2.89
CA SER A 284 7.14 -17.80 -2.16
C SER A 284 7.28 -16.54 -3.03
N GLY A 285 8.44 -16.35 -3.67
CA GLY A 285 8.64 -15.20 -4.55
C GLY A 285 7.69 -15.18 -5.76
N MET A 286 7.28 -16.35 -6.26
CA MET A 286 6.26 -16.42 -7.31
C MET A 286 4.87 -16.01 -6.80
N THR A 287 4.47 -16.39 -5.59
CA THR A 287 3.17 -16.00 -5.02
C THR A 287 3.10 -14.50 -4.76
N VAL A 288 4.17 -13.89 -4.21
CA VAL A 288 4.26 -12.42 -4.05
C VAL A 288 4.22 -11.74 -5.41
N GLY A 289 4.97 -12.25 -6.38
CA GLY A 289 5.00 -11.73 -7.74
C GLY A 289 3.61 -11.77 -8.41
N ILE A 290 2.85 -12.85 -8.25
CA ILE A 290 1.47 -12.99 -8.77
C ILE A 290 0.56 -11.94 -8.11
N GLY A 291 0.65 -11.76 -6.78
CA GLY A 291 -0.14 -10.76 -6.07
C GLY A 291 0.09 -9.35 -6.60
N LEU A 292 1.35 -8.97 -6.82
CA LEU A 292 1.71 -7.65 -7.36
C LEU A 292 1.36 -7.49 -8.84
N LEU A 293 1.58 -8.53 -9.67
CA LEU A 293 1.21 -8.49 -11.09
C LEU A 293 -0.30 -8.33 -11.30
N ALA A 294 -1.12 -8.72 -10.34
CA ALA A 294 -2.56 -8.53 -10.46
C ALA A 294 -2.97 -7.05 -10.49
N LEU A 295 -2.16 -6.14 -9.93
CA LEU A 295 -2.38 -4.70 -10.07
C LEU A 295 -2.36 -4.24 -11.53
N VAL A 296 -1.70 -4.98 -12.43
CA VAL A 296 -1.64 -4.67 -13.86
C VAL A 296 -3.00 -4.84 -14.55
N VAL A 297 -3.91 -5.65 -13.98
CA VAL A 297 -5.27 -5.83 -14.48
C VAL A 297 -6.12 -4.57 -14.32
N LEU A 298 -5.80 -3.74 -13.33
CA LEU A 298 -6.54 -2.52 -13.06
C LEU A 298 -6.30 -1.46 -14.14
N PRO A 299 -7.32 -0.71 -14.57
CA PRO A 299 -7.22 0.27 -15.66
C PRO A 299 -6.57 1.59 -15.21
N VAL A 300 -5.69 1.58 -14.20
CA VAL A 300 -5.08 2.76 -13.61
C VAL A 300 -3.56 2.73 -13.80
N PRO A 301 -2.97 3.67 -14.56
CA PRO A 301 -1.56 3.65 -14.91
C PRO A 301 -0.60 3.57 -13.72
N PHE A 302 -0.87 4.32 -12.62
CA PHE A 302 0.02 4.27 -11.48
C PHE A 302 -0.03 2.93 -10.74
N LEU A 303 -1.20 2.26 -10.64
CA LEU A 303 -1.32 0.92 -10.06
C LEU A 303 -0.65 -0.13 -10.93
N ARG A 304 -0.76 0.00 -12.26
CA ARG A 304 -0.03 -0.86 -13.21
C ARG A 304 1.47 -0.70 -13.03
N SER A 305 1.96 0.53 -12.93
CA SER A 305 3.38 0.78 -12.71
C SER A 305 3.86 0.25 -11.37
N ALA A 306 3.03 0.37 -10.32
CA ALA A 306 3.29 -0.23 -9.00
C ALA A 306 3.35 -1.76 -9.07
N GLY A 307 2.47 -2.38 -9.86
CA GLY A 307 2.49 -3.82 -10.11
C GLY A 307 3.76 -4.28 -10.81
N ILE A 308 4.12 -3.62 -11.93
CA ILE A 308 5.31 -3.97 -12.73
C ILE A 308 6.60 -3.69 -11.93
N GLY A 309 6.72 -2.50 -11.35
CA GLY A 309 7.88 -2.12 -10.54
C GLY A 309 8.00 -2.95 -9.27
N GLY A 310 6.86 -3.20 -8.60
CA GLY A 310 6.80 -3.99 -7.37
C GLY A 310 7.23 -5.43 -7.55
N VAL A 311 6.92 -6.06 -8.69
CA VAL A 311 7.33 -7.44 -9.00
C VAL A 311 8.85 -7.62 -9.09
N LEU A 312 9.60 -6.57 -9.43
CA LEU A 312 11.06 -6.64 -9.46
C LEU A 312 11.64 -7.00 -8.08
N ILE A 313 10.98 -6.53 -7.00
CA ILE A 313 11.45 -6.71 -5.62
C ILE A 313 11.55 -8.20 -5.23
N PRO A 314 10.45 -8.98 -5.25
CA PRO A 314 10.52 -10.39 -4.88
C PRO A 314 11.37 -11.20 -5.84
N LEU A 315 11.39 -10.89 -7.16
CA LEU A 315 12.19 -11.62 -8.13
C LEU A 315 13.70 -11.44 -7.88
N ILE A 316 14.14 -10.20 -7.64
CA ILE A 316 15.55 -9.91 -7.34
C ILE A 316 15.92 -10.48 -5.97
N SER A 317 15.05 -10.33 -4.96
CA SER A 317 15.29 -10.89 -3.62
C SER A 317 15.44 -12.41 -3.66
N VAL A 318 14.60 -13.11 -4.44
CA VAL A 318 14.76 -14.56 -4.68
C VAL A 318 16.10 -14.85 -5.36
N ALA A 319 16.43 -14.12 -6.43
CA ALA A 319 17.68 -14.33 -7.15
C ALA A 319 18.91 -14.16 -6.23
N VAL A 320 18.93 -13.10 -5.39
CA VAL A 320 19.97 -12.87 -4.38
C VAL A 320 20.01 -14.01 -3.36
N ALA A 321 18.86 -14.41 -2.81
CA ALA A 321 18.74 -15.43 -1.79
C ALA A 321 19.13 -16.84 -2.29
N VAL A 322 18.92 -17.15 -3.57
CA VAL A 322 19.27 -18.47 -4.11
C VAL A 322 20.68 -18.53 -4.73
N THR A 323 21.32 -17.39 -4.92
CA THR A 323 22.68 -17.34 -5.52
C THR A 323 23.73 -16.79 -4.55
N LEU A 324 23.55 -15.59 -4.01
CA LEU A 324 24.56 -14.96 -3.13
C LEU A 324 24.57 -15.56 -1.73
N LEU A 325 23.40 -15.80 -1.14
CA LEU A 325 23.31 -16.31 0.23
C LEU A 325 24.02 -17.69 0.40
N PRO A 326 23.87 -18.68 -0.51
CA PRO A 326 24.65 -19.92 -0.44
C PRO A 326 26.16 -19.68 -0.46
N VAL A 327 26.65 -18.70 -1.22
CA VAL A 327 28.07 -18.33 -1.26
C VAL A 327 28.54 -17.79 0.09
N ILE A 328 27.77 -16.88 0.69
CA ILE A 328 28.08 -16.32 2.02
C ILE A 328 28.14 -17.43 3.07
N LEU A 329 27.14 -18.33 3.10
CA LEU A 329 27.10 -19.43 4.05
C LEU A 329 28.25 -20.43 3.86
N ALA A 330 28.59 -20.74 2.60
CA ALA A 330 29.67 -21.66 2.29
C ALA A 330 31.07 -21.09 2.59
N THR A 331 31.24 -19.76 2.56
CA THR A 331 32.54 -19.09 2.76
C THR A 331 32.75 -18.65 4.21
N ILE A 332 31.91 -17.77 4.72
CA ILE A 332 32.06 -17.11 6.03
C ILE A 332 30.98 -17.52 7.04
N GLY A 333 30.00 -18.34 6.64
CA GLY A 333 28.85 -18.71 7.47
C GLY A 333 29.26 -19.30 8.83
N LEU A 334 30.31 -20.15 8.87
CA LEU A 334 30.81 -20.74 10.09
C LEU A 334 31.39 -19.71 11.09
N ARG A 335 32.05 -18.66 10.56
CA ARG A 335 32.60 -17.58 11.39
C ARG A 335 31.50 -16.66 11.92
N LEU A 336 30.47 -16.43 11.10
CA LEU A 336 29.30 -15.61 11.48
C LEU A 336 28.37 -16.33 12.45
N ASP A 337 28.42 -17.65 12.55
CA ASP A 337 27.64 -18.43 13.53
C ASP A 337 28.23 -18.36 14.98
N TRP A 338 29.17 -17.47 15.22
CA TRP A 338 29.75 -17.19 16.55
C TRP A 338 29.13 -15.88 17.11
N PRO A 339 28.95 -15.77 18.44
CA PRO A 339 28.93 -16.80 19.45
C PRO A 339 27.66 -17.67 19.35
N ARG A 340 27.86 -19.00 19.44
CA ARG A 340 26.78 -20.00 19.38
C ARG A 340 26.05 -20.09 20.73
N ILE A 341 25.24 -19.09 21.06
CA ILE A 341 24.53 -19.06 22.34
C ILE A 341 23.31 -20.02 22.33
N ARG A 342 22.79 -20.36 21.16
CA ARG A 342 21.66 -21.29 21.01
C ARG A 342 22.00 -22.43 20.06
N THR A 343 21.89 -23.66 20.60
CA THR A 343 22.11 -24.92 19.88
C THR A 343 20.84 -25.73 19.66
N ASP A 344 19.66 -25.13 19.88
CA ASP A 344 18.37 -25.82 19.82
C ASP A 344 18.04 -26.28 18.39
N ASN A 345 18.25 -27.56 18.15
CA ASN A 345 17.95 -28.24 16.88
C ASN A 345 16.61 -28.98 16.89
N ASN A 346 15.92 -28.98 18.02
CA ASN A 346 14.65 -29.67 18.20
C ASN A 346 13.46 -28.76 17.96
N ALA A 347 12.32 -29.34 17.59
CA ALA A 347 11.05 -28.65 17.55
C ALA A 347 10.83 -27.88 18.87
N SER A 348 10.41 -26.62 18.77
CA SER A 348 10.19 -25.77 19.95
C SER A 348 9.16 -26.41 20.88
N ARG A 349 9.55 -26.67 22.13
CA ARG A 349 8.68 -27.28 23.15
C ARG A 349 7.39 -26.47 23.34
N GLY A 350 7.49 -25.13 23.36
CA GLY A 350 6.35 -24.24 23.49
C GLY A 350 5.40 -24.34 22.31
N TRP A 351 5.92 -24.26 21.08
CA TRP A 351 5.11 -24.36 19.87
C TRP A 351 4.50 -25.75 19.68
N SER A 352 5.22 -26.80 20.02
CA SER A 352 4.67 -28.17 20.02
C SER A 352 3.58 -28.37 21.09
N ALA A 353 3.71 -27.73 22.27
CA ALA A 353 2.67 -27.74 23.29
C ALA A 353 1.44 -26.96 22.83
N TRP A 354 1.62 -25.79 22.21
CA TRP A 354 0.55 -25.01 21.62
C TRP A 354 -0.20 -25.78 20.51
N ALA A 355 0.55 -26.43 19.61
CA ALA A 355 -0.04 -27.24 18.55
C ALA A 355 -0.85 -28.43 19.12
N ARG A 356 -0.36 -29.09 20.18
CA ARG A 356 -1.13 -30.14 20.88
C ARG A 356 -2.39 -29.59 21.51
N PHE A 357 -2.32 -28.42 22.14
CA PHE A 357 -3.50 -27.77 22.73
C PHE A 357 -4.55 -27.44 21.67
N THR A 358 -4.17 -26.78 20.58
CA THR A 358 -5.09 -26.40 19.48
C THR A 358 -5.66 -27.62 18.77
N ALA A 359 -4.86 -28.67 18.53
CA ALA A 359 -5.33 -29.91 17.93
C ALA A 359 -6.28 -30.71 18.83
N ARG A 360 -6.05 -30.68 20.16
CA ARG A 360 -6.95 -31.30 21.15
C ARG A 360 -8.30 -30.56 21.25
N HIS A 361 -8.28 -29.22 21.23
CA HIS A 361 -9.48 -28.36 21.35
C HIS A 361 -9.86 -27.74 19.99
N ARG A 362 -9.69 -28.50 18.90
CA ARG A 362 -9.82 -28.03 17.52
C ARG A 362 -11.12 -27.28 17.21
N GLY A 363 -12.25 -27.74 17.74
CA GLY A 363 -13.57 -27.12 17.54
C GLY A 363 -13.63 -25.74 18.22
N LEU A 364 -13.23 -25.66 19.50
CA LEU A 364 -13.20 -24.40 20.24
C LEU A 364 -12.23 -23.39 19.64
N ALA A 365 -11.03 -23.85 19.26
CA ALA A 365 -10.02 -23.01 18.60
C ALA A 365 -10.52 -22.47 17.24
N ALA A 366 -11.20 -23.29 16.44
CA ALA A 366 -11.78 -22.87 15.18
C ALA A 366 -12.90 -21.83 15.39
N ILE A 367 -13.83 -22.09 16.33
CA ILE A 367 -14.93 -21.15 16.63
C ILE A 367 -14.39 -19.83 17.18
N ALA A 368 -13.53 -19.86 18.20
CA ALA A 368 -12.98 -18.66 18.82
C ALA A 368 -12.16 -17.83 17.82
N GLY A 369 -11.30 -18.49 17.03
CA GLY A 369 -10.51 -17.80 16.02
C GLY A 369 -11.36 -17.19 14.91
N THR A 370 -12.35 -17.93 14.40
CA THR A 370 -13.26 -17.41 13.36
C THR A 370 -14.12 -16.27 13.90
N ALA A 371 -14.65 -16.39 15.13
CA ALA A 371 -15.42 -15.31 15.76
C ALA A 371 -14.57 -14.03 15.93
N THR A 372 -13.31 -14.17 16.36
CA THR A 372 -12.39 -13.03 16.47
C THR A 372 -12.12 -12.38 15.09
N LEU A 373 -11.91 -13.18 14.03
CA LEU A 373 -11.76 -12.64 12.67
C LEU A 373 -13.02 -11.89 12.23
N ILE A 374 -14.21 -12.44 12.47
CA ILE A 374 -15.47 -11.79 12.12
C ILE A 374 -15.59 -10.44 12.85
N VAL A 375 -15.33 -10.41 14.16
CA VAL A 375 -15.38 -9.17 14.94
C VAL A 375 -14.41 -8.11 14.40
N LEU A 376 -13.17 -8.51 14.07
CA LEU A 376 -12.20 -7.60 13.48
C LEU A 376 -12.60 -7.11 12.08
N MET A 377 -13.37 -7.91 11.33
CA MET A 377 -13.84 -7.57 10.00
C MET A 377 -15.06 -6.65 10.01
N LEU A 378 -15.89 -6.65 11.09
CA LEU A 378 -17.13 -5.86 11.13
C LEU A 378 -16.96 -4.38 10.75
N PRO A 379 -15.93 -3.64 11.22
CA PRO A 379 -15.78 -2.24 10.84
C PRO A 379 -15.57 -2.04 9.33
N SER A 380 -15.03 -3.02 8.60
CA SER A 380 -14.84 -2.90 7.15
C SER A 380 -16.15 -2.79 6.37
N LEU A 381 -17.28 -3.23 6.94
CA LEU A 381 -18.60 -3.07 6.32
C LEU A 381 -19.05 -1.61 6.21
N SER A 382 -18.49 -0.74 7.04
CA SER A 382 -18.70 0.71 7.00
C SER A 382 -17.55 1.47 6.34
N MET A 383 -16.63 0.77 5.66
CA MET A 383 -15.50 1.41 5.01
C MET A 383 -15.96 2.29 3.84
N HIS A 384 -15.62 3.56 3.93
CA HIS A 384 -15.79 4.52 2.87
C HIS A 384 -14.45 4.80 2.20
N VAL A 385 -14.44 4.79 0.90
CA VAL A 385 -13.25 5.08 0.09
C VAL A 385 -13.31 6.54 -0.34
N GLY A 386 -12.26 7.30 -0.03
CA GLY A 386 -12.19 8.73 -0.28
C GLY A 386 -10.81 9.29 0.11
N GLU A 387 -10.69 10.61 0.11
CA GLU A 387 -9.52 11.28 0.70
C GLU A 387 -9.82 11.78 2.11
N PRO A 388 -8.80 11.99 2.94
CA PRO A 388 -8.99 12.61 4.25
C PRO A 388 -9.66 13.98 4.13
N SER A 389 -10.61 14.27 5.02
CA SER A 389 -11.24 15.59 5.08
C SER A 389 -10.23 16.70 5.44
N SER A 390 -10.51 17.94 5.08
CA SER A 390 -9.66 19.09 5.44
C SER A 390 -9.40 19.18 6.95
N ALA A 391 -10.41 18.82 7.77
CA ALA A 391 -10.30 18.76 9.21
C ALA A 391 -9.30 17.69 9.71
N ALA A 392 -9.11 16.60 8.96
CA ALA A 392 -8.13 15.57 9.26
C ALA A 392 -6.71 15.93 8.79
N LEU A 393 -6.59 16.78 7.77
CA LEU A 393 -5.30 17.19 7.22
C LEU A 393 -4.53 18.13 8.17
N ALA A 394 -5.19 19.10 8.80
CA ALA A 394 -4.58 19.97 9.78
C ALA A 394 -5.58 20.41 10.85
N GLN A 395 -5.16 20.41 12.13
CA GLN A 395 -5.93 20.90 13.29
C GLN A 395 -5.37 22.18 13.90
N SER A 396 -4.27 22.68 13.36
CA SER A 396 -3.59 23.88 13.83
C SER A 396 -2.72 24.49 12.73
N GLY A 397 -2.17 25.65 13.01
CA GLY A 397 -1.31 26.35 12.05
C GLY A 397 -2.04 27.36 11.16
N PRO A 398 -1.30 28.11 10.32
CA PRO A 398 -1.85 29.22 9.54
C PRO A 398 -2.93 28.78 8.55
N ALA A 399 -2.77 27.64 7.89
CA ALA A 399 -3.73 27.13 6.89
C ALA A 399 -5.05 26.72 7.55
N HIS A 400 -4.98 26.04 8.71
CA HIS A 400 -6.18 25.71 9.50
C HIS A 400 -6.89 26.95 10.01
N ALA A 401 -6.14 27.93 10.54
CA ALA A 401 -6.72 29.19 11.02
C ALA A 401 -7.40 29.99 9.90
N ALA A 402 -6.89 29.91 8.66
CA ALA A 402 -7.52 30.52 7.50
C ALA A 402 -8.84 29.81 7.15
N LEU A 403 -8.85 28.47 7.11
CA LEU A 403 -10.05 27.68 6.87
C LEU A 403 -11.12 27.93 7.95
N SER A 404 -10.76 27.88 9.22
CA SER A 404 -11.66 28.15 10.35
C SER A 404 -12.27 29.54 10.29
N SER A 405 -11.50 30.55 9.80
CA SER A 405 -12.02 31.90 9.61
C SER A 405 -13.06 31.97 8.48
N LEU A 406 -12.93 31.19 7.43
CA LEU A 406 -13.91 31.07 6.35
C LEU A 406 -15.17 30.36 6.82
N GLU A 407 -15.02 29.19 7.47
CA GLU A 407 -16.15 28.38 7.96
C GLU A 407 -16.99 29.12 9.01
N SER A 408 -16.32 29.78 9.96
CA SER A 408 -17.02 30.61 10.95
C SER A 408 -17.74 31.80 10.34
N GLY A 409 -17.30 32.25 9.17
CA GLY A 409 -17.94 33.32 8.39
C GLY A 409 -19.00 32.82 7.40
N GLY A 410 -19.34 31.53 7.42
CA GLY A 410 -20.41 30.95 6.56
C GLY A 410 -19.92 30.43 5.19
N VAL A 411 -18.61 30.39 4.93
CA VAL A 411 -18.07 29.79 3.70
C VAL A 411 -17.83 28.30 3.92
N PRO A 412 -18.48 27.40 3.16
CA PRO A 412 -18.36 25.96 3.39
C PRO A 412 -17.00 25.40 2.96
N SER A 413 -16.54 24.33 3.63
CA SER A 413 -15.29 23.64 3.31
C SER A 413 -15.25 23.05 1.90
N GLY A 414 -16.40 22.79 1.28
CA GLY A 414 -16.50 22.36 -0.11
C GLY A 414 -15.84 23.31 -1.11
N THR A 415 -15.67 24.59 -0.73
CA THR A 415 -14.90 25.59 -1.50
C THR A 415 -13.46 25.16 -1.78
N LEU A 416 -12.89 24.27 -0.96
CA LEU A 416 -11.52 23.75 -1.14
C LEU A 416 -11.41 22.72 -2.26
N THR A 417 -12.53 22.08 -2.63
CA THR A 417 -12.60 21.03 -3.65
C THR A 417 -13.71 21.33 -4.68
N PRO A 418 -13.56 22.41 -5.47
CA PRO A 418 -14.57 22.82 -6.43
C PRO A 418 -14.73 21.80 -7.56
N ILE A 419 -15.86 21.90 -8.27
CA ILE A 419 -16.15 21.14 -9.47
C ILE A 419 -15.99 22.09 -10.66
N ASP A 420 -15.07 21.81 -11.58
CA ASP A 420 -14.93 22.58 -12.82
C ASP A 420 -15.76 21.94 -13.94
N VAL A 421 -16.63 22.72 -14.55
CA VAL A 421 -17.45 22.34 -15.71
C VAL A 421 -16.90 23.02 -16.95
N LEU A 422 -16.42 22.21 -17.90
CA LEU A 422 -16.04 22.70 -19.22
C LEU A 422 -17.23 22.70 -20.14
N ALA A 423 -17.49 23.82 -20.80
CA ALA A 423 -18.64 23.99 -21.70
C ALA A 423 -18.32 24.93 -22.86
N SER A 424 -19.17 24.96 -23.89
CA SER A 424 -19.18 26.05 -24.90
C SER A 424 -19.63 27.35 -24.26
N GLN A 425 -19.12 28.48 -24.74
CA GLN A 425 -19.49 29.79 -24.19
C GLN A 425 -21.00 30.08 -24.30
N SER A 426 -21.64 29.58 -25.36
CA SER A 426 -23.10 29.73 -25.58
C SER A 426 -23.94 28.95 -24.56
N ALA A 427 -23.39 27.85 -23.98
CA ALA A 427 -24.12 27.03 -23.03
C ALA A 427 -24.05 27.54 -21.58
N VAL A 428 -23.16 28.50 -21.26
CA VAL A 428 -22.95 29.00 -19.90
C VAL A 428 -24.23 29.42 -19.17
N PRO A 429 -25.14 30.21 -19.78
CA PRO A 429 -26.35 30.64 -19.08
C PRO A 429 -27.28 29.48 -18.72
N GLU A 430 -27.41 28.51 -19.62
CA GLU A 430 -28.23 27.31 -19.41
C GLU A 430 -27.65 26.41 -18.31
N ILE A 431 -26.34 26.12 -18.36
CA ILE A 431 -25.64 25.33 -17.36
C ILE A 431 -25.75 25.97 -15.96
N ARG A 432 -25.53 27.28 -15.87
CA ARG A 432 -25.72 28.01 -14.60
C ARG A 432 -27.13 27.83 -14.07
N ARG A 433 -28.16 28.03 -14.91
CA ARG A 433 -29.56 27.88 -14.50
C ARG A 433 -29.86 26.48 -13.96
N GLN A 434 -29.33 25.44 -14.61
CA GLN A 434 -29.56 24.04 -14.22
C GLN A 434 -28.84 23.68 -12.91
N VAL A 435 -27.62 24.20 -12.71
CA VAL A 435 -26.76 23.77 -11.60
C VAL A 435 -26.98 24.57 -10.32
N THR A 436 -27.36 25.85 -10.40
CA THR A 436 -27.42 26.75 -9.23
C THR A 436 -28.33 26.25 -8.10
N ASN A 437 -29.40 25.53 -8.41
CA ASN A 437 -30.37 25.06 -7.41
C ASN A 437 -30.25 23.55 -7.12
N LEU A 438 -29.20 22.92 -7.58
CA LEU A 438 -29.00 21.47 -7.30
C LEU A 438 -28.64 21.24 -5.82
N PRO A 439 -29.10 20.14 -5.24
CA PRO A 439 -28.70 19.73 -3.88
C PRO A 439 -27.19 19.62 -3.74
N GLY A 440 -26.64 20.21 -2.67
CA GLY A 440 -25.22 20.19 -2.40
C GLY A 440 -24.40 21.28 -3.09
N VAL A 441 -24.98 22.05 -4.02
CA VAL A 441 -24.35 23.21 -4.64
C VAL A 441 -24.51 24.43 -3.73
N HIS A 442 -23.42 25.10 -3.40
CA HIS A 442 -23.42 26.35 -2.64
C HIS A 442 -23.53 27.56 -3.58
N VAL A 443 -22.64 27.62 -4.59
CA VAL A 443 -22.66 28.71 -5.60
C VAL A 443 -22.04 28.24 -6.91
N VAL A 444 -22.45 28.89 -8.01
CA VAL A 444 -21.93 28.66 -9.37
C VAL A 444 -21.27 29.92 -9.89
N VAL A 445 -19.97 29.88 -10.10
CA VAL A 445 -19.16 31.01 -10.54
C VAL A 445 -18.72 30.80 -11.99
N SER A 446 -18.88 31.84 -12.82
CA SER A 446 -18.44 31.79 -14.24
C SER A 446 -17.81 33.13 -14.64
N PRO A 447 -16.56 33.41 -14.31
CA PRO A 447 -15.90 34.64 -14.64
C PRO A 447 -15.85 34.87 -16.16
N THR A 448 -15.95 36.15 -16.55
CA THR A 448 -15.88 36.52 -17.96
C THR A 448 -14.48 36.84 -18.46
N THR A 449 -13.47 36.70 -17.58
CA THR A 449 -12.08 37.00 -17.88
C THR A 449 -11.47 35.98 -18.86
N PRO A 450 -10.44 36.35 -19.66
CA PRO A 450 -9.82 35.48 -20.63
C PRO A 450 -9.21 34.19 -20.05
N GLN A 451 -8.99 34.15 -18.73
CA GLN A 451 -8.48 32.95 -18.03
C GLN A 451 -9.54 31.87 -17.90
N PHE A 452 -10.84 32.22 -17.99
CA PHE A 452 -11.97 31.31 -17.89
C PHE A 452 -12.73 31.15 -19.21
N ARG A 453 -12.38 31.92 -20.25
CA ARG A 453 -13.02 31.86 -21.56
C ARG A 453 -11.96 31.87 -22.67
N ARG A 454 -11.86 30.79 -23.42
CA ARG A 454 -10.94 30.62 -24.55
C ARG A 454 -11.52 29.72 -25.64
N HIS A 455 -11.17 30.00 -26.89
CA HIS A 455 -11.48 29.13 -28.04
C HIS A 455 -12.92 28.63 -28.07
N ASP A 456 -13.90 29.54 -27.90
CA ASP A 456 -15.33 29.22 -27.80
C ASP A 456 -15.72 28.32 -26.62
N THR A 457 -14.80 28.09 -25.67
CA THR A 457 -15.07 27.36 -24.44
C THR A 457 -15.10 28.28 -23.23
N ALA A 458 -15.80 27.85 -22.18
CA ALA A 458 -15.85 28.49 -20.87
C ALA A 458 -15.66 27.47 -19.77
N LEU A 459 -15.01 27.89 -18.68
CA LEU A 459 -14.95 27.17 -17.44
C LEU A 459 -15.92 27.78 -16.44
N ILE A 460 -16.76 26.91 -15.87
CA ILE A 460 -17.72 27.25 -14.83
C ILE A 460 -17.27 26.49 -13.58
N THR A 461 -17.03 27.22 -12.50
CA THR A 461 -16.62 26.63 -11.22
C THR A 461 -17.83 26.52 -10.31
N VAL A 462 -18.18 25.31 -9.91
CA VAL A 462 -19.27 25.02 -8.97
C VAL A 462 -18.63 24.79 -7.60
N LEU A 463 -18.99 25.61 -6.63
CA LEU A 463 -18.56 25.48 -5.24
C LEU A 463 -19.59 24.64 -4.48
N PRO A 464 -19.26 23.46 -4.02
CA PRO A 464 -20.19 22.61 -3.27
C PRO A 464 -20.28 23.02 -1.78
N SER A 465 -21.33 22.56 -1.11
CA SER A 465 -21.53 22.79 0.32
C SER A 465 -20.65 21.87 1.19
N ALA A 466 -20.22 20.73 0.66
CA ALA A 466 -19.32 19.77 1.32
C ALA A 466 -18.16 19.42 0.38
N GLU A 467 -17.02 19.04 0.94
CA GLU A 467 -15.85 18.63 0.17
C GLU A 467 -16.17 17.45 -0.75
N THR A 468 -15.82 17.54 -2.03
CA THR A 468 -16.14 16.52 -3.05
C THR A 468 -15.26 15.28 -2.97
N ASN A 469 -14.17 15.33 -2.24
CA ASN A 469 -13.25 14.23 -1.96
C ASN A 469 -13.69 13.32 -0.80
N VAL A 470 -14.76 13.71 -0.07
CA VAL A 470 -15.36 12.87 0.98
C VAL A 470 -16.76 12.40 0.56
N PRO A 471 -17.28 11.30 1.14
CA PRO A 471 -18.55 10.70 0.71
C PRO A 471 -19.74 11.67 0.66
N GLY A 472 -19.82 12.60 1.61
CA GLY A 472 -20.89 13.59 1.69
C GLY A 472 -20.97 14.55 0.49
N GLY A 473 -19.83 14.89 -0.12
CA GLY A 473 -19.76 15.78 -1.28
C GLY A 473 -19.70 15.06 -2.63
N GLN A 474 -19.36 13.77 -2.66
CA GLN A 474 -19.32 12.98 -3.90
C GLN A 474 -20.68 12.92 -4.61
N SER A 475 -21.78 12.89 -3.85
CA SER A 475 -23.14 12.94 -4.40
C SER A 475 -23.42 14.21 -5.20
N THR A 476 -22.82 15.34 -4.82
CA THR A 476 -22.96 16.62 -5.55
C THR A 476 -22.33 16.51 -6.93
N VAL A 477 -21.16 15.90 -7.07
CA VAL A 477 -20.51 15.67 -8.37
C VAL A 477 -21.39 14.82 -9.28
N THR A 478 -21.94 13.73 -8.74
CA THR A 478 -22.86 12.83 -9.47
C THR A 478 -24.11 13.59 -9.92
N THR A 479 -24.71 14.39 -9.03
CA THR A 479 -25.88 15.20 -9.34
C THR A 479 -25.62 16.21 -10.46
N VAL A 480 -24.48 16.92 -10.40
CA VAL A 480 -24.07 17.88 -11.46
C VAL A 480 -23.84 17.15 -12.78
N ARG A 481 -23.16 16.02 -12.80
CA ARG A 481 -22.96 15.23 -14.03
C ARG A 481 -24.27 14.79 -14.66
N HIS A 482 -25.19 14.26 -13.86
CA HIS A 482 -26.50 13.82 -14.35
C HIS A 482 -27.35 14.97 -14.89
N ALA A 483 -27.38 16.09 -14.19
CA ALA A 483 -28.15 17.26 -14.64
C ALA A 483 -27.65 17.80 -15.98
N LEU A 484 -26.33 17.75 -16.21
CA LEU A 484 -25.70 18.30 -17.41
C LEU A 484 -25.55 17.30 -18.58
N ALA A 485 -25.78 16.02 -18.36
CA ALA A 485 -25.47 14.95 -19.32
C ALA A 485 -26.09 15.17 -20.73
N HIS A 486 -27.25 15.81 -20.80
CA HIS A 486 -27.96 16.07 -22.06
C HIS A 486 -27.99 17.54 -22.45
N THR A 487 -27.22 18.41 -21.77
CA THR A 487 -27.22 19.85 -22.05
C THR A 487 -26.36 20.15 -23.27
N PRO A 488 -26.95 20.77 -24.35
CA PRO A 488 -26.16 21.14 -25.52
C PRO A 488 -24.98 22.05 -25.14
N GLY A 489 -23.81 21.74 -25.65
CA GLY A 489 -22.57 22.48 -25.34
C GLY A 489 -21.89 22.14 -24.03
N PHE A 490 -22.42 21.21 -23.25
CA PHE A 490 -21.68 20.60 -22.15
C PHE A 490 -20.54 19.71 -22.68
N LEU A 491 -19.31 19.87 -22.15
CA LEU A 491 -18.12 19.20 -22.65
C LEU A 491 -17.50 18.24 -21.61
N GLY A 492 -17.79 18.46 -20.33
CA GLY A 492 -17.35 17.56 -19.27
C GLY A 492 -17.23 18.22 -17.89
N VAL A 493 -17.05 17.36 -16.88
CA VAL A 493 -16.82 17.75 -15.48
C VAL A 493 -15.42 17.27 -15.07
N ALA A 494 -14.67 18.12 -14.41
CA ALA A 494 -13.37 17.87 -13.84
C ALA A 494 -13.32 18.33 -12.37
N GLY A 495 -12.18 18.10 -11.71
CA GLY A 495 -11.96 18.39 -10.30
C GLY A 495 -11.61 17.11 -9.53
N SER A 496 -11.01 17.26 -8.34
CA SER A 496 -10.53 16.14 -7.52
C SER A 496 -11.64 15.14 -7.20
N GLY A 497 -12.81 15.61 -6.78
CA GLY A 497 -13.96 14.74 -6.49
C GLY A 497 -14.47 13.97 -7.71
N ALA A 498 -14.46 14.59 -8.91
CA ALA A 498 -14.89 13.94 -10.14
C ALA A 498 -13.89 12.84 -10.56
N SER A 499 -12.60 13.12 -10.46
CA SER A 499 -11.53 12.16 -10.73
C SER A 499 -11.55 10.98 -9.75
N MET A 500 -11.86 11.24 -8.48
CA MET A 500 -11.99 10.21 -7.45
C MET A 500 -13.18 9.27 -7.72
N LEU A 501 -14.32 9.81 -8.14
CA LEU A 501 -15.47 8.97 -8.50
C LEU A 501 -15.16 8.06 -9.68
N ASP A 502 -14.50 8.58 -10.72
CA ASP A 502 -14.09 7.80 -11.87
C ASP A 502 -13.07 6.71 -11.47
N PHE A 503 -12.07 7.06 -10.65
CA PHE A 503 -11.12 6.09 -10.09
C PHE A 503 -11.84 4.99 -9.31
N SER A 504 -12.74 5.37 -8.41
CA SER A 504 -13.48 4.41 -7.60
C SER A 504 -14.30 3.46 -8.48
N HIS A 505 -15.00 3.99 -9.48
CA HIS A 505 -15.79 3.19 -10.42
C HIS A 505 -14.91 2.18 -11.18
N ASP A 506 -13.82 2.63 -11.76
CA ASP A 506 -12.98 1.82 -12.64
C ASP A 506 -12.14 0.79 -11.86
N VAL A 507 -11.60 1.17 -10.71
CA VAL A 507 -10.79 0.29 -9.88
C VAL A 507 -11.65 -0.75 -9.18
N TYR A 508 -12.68 -0.30 -8.45
CA TYR A 508 -13.51 -1.22 -7.68
C TYR A 508 -14.49 -2.02 -8.56
N GLY A 509 -14.84 -1.51 -9.73
CA GLY A 509 -15.53 -2.28 -10.77
C GLY A 509 -14.68 -3.43 -11.32
N SER A 510 -13.37 -3.23 -11.45
CA SER A 510 -12.43 -4.25 -11.91
C SER A 510 -11.88 -5.15 -10.78
N PHE A 511 -12.09 -4.77 -9.52
CA PHE A 511 -11.54 -5.46 -8.34
C PHE A 511 -12.00 -6.93 -8.21
N PRO A 512 -13.29 -7.29 -8.44
CA PRO A 512 -13.72 -8.68 -8.39
C PRO A 512 -13.00 -9.58 -9.41
N LEU A 513 -12.72 -9.07 -10.61
CA LEU A 513 -11.95 -9.80 -11.62
C LEU A 513 -10.50 -10.02 -11.14
N MET A 514 -9.85 -8.99 -10.64
CA MET A 514 -8.52 -9.08 -10.07
C MET A 514 -8.46 -10.09 -8.93
N LEU A 515 -9.41 -10.03 -7.99
CA LEU A 515 -9.55 -10.95 -6.88
C LEU A 515 -9.69 -12.41 -7.36
N GLY A 516 -10.59 -12.63 -8.32
CA GLY A 516 -10.83 -13.96 -8.89
C GLY A 516 -9.59 -14.54 -9.57
N LEU A 517 -8.86 -13.73 -10.34
CA LEU A 517 -7.63 -14.16 -11.02
C LEU A 517 -6.52 -14.53 -10.03
N ILE A 518 -6.29 -13.71 -9.00
CA ILE A 518 -5.31 -14.01 -7.96
C ILE A 518 -5.69 -15.28 -7.19
N ALA A 519 -6.94 -15.37 -6.75
CA ALA A 519 -7.43 -16.52 -5.99
C ALA A 519 -7.29 -17.80 -6.80
N LEU A 520 -7.65 -17.78 -8.09
CA LEU A 520 -7.52 -18.92 -9.00
C LEU A 520 -6.06 -19.30 -9.24
N ALA A 521 -5.20 -18.34 -9.57
CA ALA A 521 -3.78 -18.58 -9.82
C ALA A 521 -3.10 -19.19 -8.59
N THR A 522 -3.37 -18.62 -7.42
CA THR A 522 -2.85 -19.11 -6.14
C THR A 522 -3.40 -20.49 -5.80
N PHE A 523 -4.70 -20.70 -5.97
CA PHE A 523 -5.34 -22.01 -5.77
C PHE A 523 -4.66 -23.08 -6.63
N VAL A 524 -4.48 -22.84 -7.93
CA VAL A 524 -3.86 -23.78 -8.86
C VAL A 524 -2.39 -24.06 -8.46
N LEU A 525 -1.64 -23.02 -8.14
CA LEU A 525 -0.25 -23.15 -7.70
C LEU A 525 -0.12 -24.04 -6.45
N LEU A 526 -0.95 -23.77 -5.43
CA LEU A 526 -0.94 -24.51 -4.18
C LEU A 526 -1.52 -25.94 -4.33
N ALA A 527 -2.55 -26.11 -5.14
CA ALA A 527 -3.12 -27.42 -5.41
C ALA A 527 -2.08 -28.35 -6.06
N ARG A 528 -1.26 -27.80 -6.96
CA ARG A 528 -0.12 -28.49 -7.55
C ARG A 528 0.99 -28.78 -6.54
N ALA A 529 1.34 -27.79 -5.68
CA ALA A 529 2.41 -27.93 -4.71
C ALA A 529 2.10 -28.95 -3.61
N PHE A 530 0.86 -28.95 -3.09
CA PHE A 530 0.44 -29.79 -1.97
C PHE A 530 -0.27 -31.07 -2.37
N ARG A 531 -0.57 -31.28 -3.67
CA ARG A 531 -1.36 -32.40 -4.14
C ARG A 531 -2.67 -32.57 -3.35
N SER A 532 -3.40 -31.45 -3.20
CA SER A 532 -4.64 -31.35 -2.43
C SER A 532 -5.54 -30.27 -3.04
N LEU A 533 -6.87 -30.42 -2.90
CA LEU A 533 -7.84 -29.40 -3.24
C LEU A 533 -8.26 -28.59 -2.01
N LEU A 534 -8.35 -29.25 -0.85
CA LEU A 534 -8.90 -28.61 0.37
C LEU A 534 -7.91 -27.68 1.04
N LEU A 535 -6.61 -28.00 1.04
CA LEU A 535 -5.59 -27.11 1.62
C LEU A 535 -5.54 -25.75 0.91
N PRO A 536 -5.42 -25.67 -0.43
CA PRO A 536 -5.46 -24.40 -1.15
C PRO A 536 -6.75 -23.61 -0.95
N LEU A 537 -7.90 -24.30 -0.95
CA LEU A 537 -9.19 -23.63 -0.74
C LEU A 537 -9.25 -22.94 0.62
N LYS A 538 -8.85 -23.65 1.67
CA LYS A 538 -8.75 -23.06 3.01
C LYS A 538 -7.77 -21.88 3.06
N ALA A 539 -6.59 -22.05 2.45
CA ALA A 539 -5.58 -21.03 2.40
C ALA A 539 -6.12 -19.73 1.79
N VAL A 540 -6.76 -19.82 0.63
CA VAL A 540 -7.37 -18.66 -0.03
C VAL A 540 -8.47 -18.03 0.83
N VAL A 541 -9.39 -18.82 1.39
CA VAL A 541 -10.49 -18.32 2.22
C VAL A 541 -9.98 -17.64 3.49
N MET A 542 -9.00 -18.24 4.16
CA MET A 542 -8.44 -17.69 5.39
C MET A 542 -7.62 -16.41 5.13
N ASN A 543 -6.94 -16.35 3.99
CA ASN A 543 -6.24 -15.15 3.58
C ASN A 543 -7.20 -14.00 3.27
N LEU A 544 -8.31 -14.27 2.59
CA LEU A 544 -9.36 -13.27 2.37
C LEU A 544 -10.01 -12.80 3.68
N ALA A 545 -10.23 -13.71 4.63
CA ALA A 545 -10.76 -13.34 5.95
C ALA A 545 -9.76 -12.48 6.75
N SER A 546 -8.49 -12.81 6.71
CA SER A 546 -7.39 -12.02 7.31
C SER A 546 -7.31 -10.61 6.69
N LEU A 547 -7.46 -10.51 5.38
CA LEU A 547 -7.53 -9.23 4.67
C LEU A 547 -8.75 -8.41 5.10
N GLY A 548 -9.92 -9.03 5.21
CA GLY A 548 -11.13 -8.37 5.73
C GLY A 548 -10.92 -7.84 7.16
N ALA A 549 -10.22 -8.59 8.02
CA ALA A 549 -9.84 -8.13 9.36
C ALA A 549 -8.86 -6.95 9.30
N ALA A 550 -7.88 -6.96 8.40
CA ALA A 550 -6.97 -5.83 8.19
C ALA A 550 -7.72 -4.57 7.76
N TYR A 551 -8.68 -4.69 6.85
CA TYR A 551 -9.55 -3.58 6.45
C TYR A 551 -10.41 -3.08 7.63
N GLY A 552 -10.94 -3.99 8.43
CA GLY A 552 -11.71 -3.61 9.61
C GLY A 552 -10.88 -2.84 10.64
N VAL A 553 -9.68 -3.30 10.94
CA VAL A 553 -8.74 -2.59 11.83
C VAL A 553 -8.37 -1.22 11.27
N MET A 554 -8.07 -1.13 9.97
CA MET A 554 -7.75 0.11 9.29
C MET A 554 -8.91 1.11 9.35
N THR A 555 -10.14 0.66 9.06
CA THR A 555 -11.38 1.46 9.15
C THR A 555 -11.61 1.94 10.58
N TRP A 556 -11.45 1.07 11.57
CA TRP A 556 -11.65 1.39 12.98
C TRP A 556 -10.66 2.42 13.50
N ILE A 557 -9.36 2.29 13.13
CA ILE A 557 -8.31 3.22 13.56
C ILE A 557 -8.44 4.56 12.83
N TRP A 558 -8.49 4.55 11.52
CA TRP A 558 -8.31 5.76 10.71
C TRP A 558 -9.63 6.44 10.38
N GLN A 559 -10.58 5.74 9.76
CA GLN A 559 -11.85 6.34 9.37
C GLN A 559 -12.65 6.80 10.58
N HIS A 560 -12.73 5.97 11.65
CA HIS A 560 -13.46 6.28 12.86
C HIS A 560 -12.62 6.98 13.94
N GLY A 561 -11.30 7.05 13.79
CA GLY A 561 -10.41 7.80 14.68
C GLY A 561 -10.03 7.11 16.00
N HIS A 562 -10.29 5.79 16.14
CA HIS A 562 -9.98 5.08 17.37
C HIS A 562 -8.48 4.84 17.54
N GLY A 563 -7.83 5.71 18.31
CA GLY A 563 -6.39 5.64 18.58
C GLY A 563 -5.51 6.44 17.64
N SER A 564 -5.97 6.85 16.46
CA SER A 564 -5.18 7.65 15.51
C SER A 564 -4.75 8.99 16.08
N GLN A 565 -5.65 9.65 16.83
CA GLN A 565 -5.36 10.90 17.53
C GLN A 565 -4.25 10.73 18.59
N VAL A 566 -4.31 9.64 19.37
CA VAL A 566 -3.37 9.39 20.47
C VAL A 566 -1.99 9.00 19.95
N LEU A 567 -1.93 8.14 18.94
CA LEU A 567 -0.67 7.56 18.44
C LEU A 567 0.04 8.46 17.41
N TRP A 568 -0.72 9.13 16.55
CA TRP A 568 -0.17 9.92 15.44
C TRP A 568 -0.61 11.39 15.44
N GLY A 569 -1.46 11.79 16.40
CA GLY A 569 -2.01 13.14 16.43
C GLY A 569 -2.94 13.46 15.26
N ILE A 570 -3.56 12.43 14.66
CA ILE A 570 -4.44 12.56 13.49
C ILE A 570 -5.86 12.18 13.92
N PRO A 571 -6.85 13.08 13.74
CA PRO A 571 -8.25 12.77 14.04
C PRO A 571 -8.80 11.73 13.04
N ALA A 572 -10.07 11.36 13.21
CA ALA A 572 -10.78 10.54 12.25
C ALA A 572 -10.67 11.13 10.84
N THR A 573 -10.22 10.31 9.88
CA THR A 573 -10.08 10.74 8.48
C THR A 573 -11.43 10.82 7.75
N GLY A 574 -12.46 10.14 8.28
CA GLY A 574 -13.78 10.03 7.67
C GLY A 574 -13.85 9.07 6.49
N ALA A 575 -12.73 8.80 5.84
CA ALA A 575 -12.62 7.88 4.71
C ALA A 575 -11.22 7.22 4.71
N ILE A 576 -11.08 6.16 3.94
CA ILE A 576 -9.80 5.51 3.65
C ILE A 576 -9.38 5.90 2.24
N THR A 577 -8.15 6.41 2.10
CA THR A 577 -7.58 6.85 0.82
C THR A 577 -7.77 5.80 -0.27
N MET A 578 -8.30 6.21 -1.41
CA MET A 578 -8.88 5.36 -2.46
C MET A 578 -7.98 4.25 -2.99
N TRP A 579 -6.66 4.44 -3.03
CA TRP A 579 -5.72 3.44 -3.56
C TRP A 579 -5.21 2.47 -2.49
N VAL A 580 -5.31 2.82 -1.20
CA VAL A 580 -4.77 2.04 -0.08
C VAL A 580 -5.39 0.65 0.04
N PRO A 581 -6.73 0.46 -0.02
CA PRO A 581 -7.30 -0.89 0.09
C PRO A 581 -6.81 -1.84 -0.99
N VAL A 582 -6.67 -1.35 -2.22
CA VAL A 582 -6.17 -2.15 -3.35
C VAL A 582 -4.71 -2.55 -3.14
N MET A 583 -3.88 -1.64 -2.65
CA MET A 583 -2.48 -1.92 -2.33
C MET A 583 -2.35 -2.90 -1.16
N VAL A 584 -3.10 -2.68 -0.07
CA VAL A 584 -3.16 -3.62 1.06
C VAL A 584 -3.56 -5.01 0.60
N PHE A 585 -4.55 -5.12 -0.29
CA PHE A 585 -4.94 -6.40 -0.88
C PHE A 585 -3.79 -7.07 -1.63
N ALA A 586 -3.20 -6.39 -2.59
CA ALA A 586 -2.16 -6.96 -3.44
C ALA A 586 -0.95 -7.45 -2.63
N PHE A 587 -0.56 -6.67 -1.62
CA PHE A 587 0.57 -7.00 -0.76
C PHE A 587 0.26 -8.09 0.27
N LEU A 588 -0.81 -7.94 1.03
CA LEU A 588 -1.14 -8.95 2.04
C LEU A 588 -1.43 -10.29 1.41
N PHE A 589 -2.13 -10.30 0.27
CA PHE A 589 -2.42 -11.56 -0.40
C PHE A 589 -1.14 -12.28 -0.84
N GLY A 590 -0.16 -11.54 -1.38
CA GLY A 590 1.15 -12.09 -1.74
C GLY A 590 1.96 -12.55 -0.53
N LEU A 591 2.19 -11.65 0.43
CA LEU A 591 3.03 -11.88 1.60
C LEU A 591 2.45 -12.90 2.59
N SER A 592 1.11 -12.97 2.72
CA SER A 592 0.48 -13.93 3.61
C SER A 592 0.63 -15.37 3.10
N MET A 593 0.52 -15.59 1.79
CA MET A 593 0.60 -16.93 1.22
C MET A 593 1.97 -17.61 1.42
N ASP A 594 3.04 -16.86 1.48
CA ASP A 594 4.41 -17.37 1.62
C ASP A 594 4.59 -18.27 2.82
N TYR A 595 4.19 -17.78 3.95
CA TYR A 595 4.37 -18.48 5.22
C TYR A 595 3.38 -19.65 5.36
N GLU A 596 2.18 -19.53 4.78
CA GLU A 596 1.23 -20.63 4.79
C GLU A 596 1.76 -21.81 3.97
N VAL A 597 2.33 -21.51 2.80
CA VAL A 597 3.04 -22.51 1.98
C VAL A 597 4.12 -23.23 2.79
N PHE A 598 4.89 -22.48 3.57
CA PHE A 598 5.97 -23.06 4.37
C PHE A 598 5.48 -23.99 5.50
N ILE A 599 4.45 -23.56 6.23
CA ILE A 599 3.83 -24.38 7.30
C ILE A 599 3.20 -25.65 6.71
N LEU A 600 2.41 -25.48 5.66
CA LEU A 600 1.71 -26.60 5.03
C LEU A 600 2.66 -27.57 4.33
N ALA A 601 3.78 -27.09 3.77
CA ALA A 601 4.81 -27.96 3.20
C ALA A 601 5.43 -28.86 4.26
N ARG A 602 5.72 -28.33 5.45
CA ARG A 602 6.23 -29.13 6.57
C ARG A 602 5.19 -30.11 7.12
N MET A 603 3.93 -29.69 7.20
CA MET A 603 2.84 -30.61 7.58
C MET A 603 2.69 -31.73 6.54
N ARG A 604 2.80 -31.41 5.24
CA ARG A 604 2.72 -32.40 4.15
C ARG A 604 3.88 -33.38 4.21
N GLU A 605 5.10 -32.91 4.39
CA GLU A 605 6.31 -33.76 4.56
C GLU A 605 6.15 -34.74 5.73
N SER A 606 5.64 -34.25 6.87
CA SER A 606 5.38 -35.11 8.03
C SER A 606 4.25 -36.10 7.77
N TYR A 607 3.17 -35.68 7.11
CA TYR A 607 2.08 -36.59 6.76
C TYR A 607 2.50 -37.67 5.77
N ASP A 608 3.26 -37.33 4.73
CA ASP A 608 3.78 -38.30 3.75
C ASP A 608 4.67 -39.36 4.40
N ARG A 609 5.32 -39.03 5.53
CA ARG A 609 6.16 -39.94 6.31
C ARG A 609 5.38 -40.78 7.32
N THR A 610 4.41 -40.18 8.03
CA THR A 610 3.72 -40.80 9.17
C THR A 610 2.33 -41.34 8.87
N GLY A 611 1.66 -40.78 7.85
CA GLY A 611 0.25 -41.06 7.57
C GLY A 611 -0.74 -40.46 8.60
N ASP A 612 -0.23 -39.74 9.62
CA ASP A 612 -1.03 -39.18 10.71
C ASP A 612 -1.10 -37.65 10.62
N THR A 613 -2.33 -37.13 10.48
CA THR A 613 -2.60 -35.69 10.42
C THR A 613 -2.27 -34.99 11.76
N HIS A 614 -2.50 -35.65 12.88
CA HIS A 614 -2.24 -35.05 14.21
C HIS A 614 -0.73 -34.87 14.44
N ALA A 615 0.05 -35.89 14.13
CA ALA A 615 1.52 -35.80 14.17
C ALA A 615 2.04 -34.74 13.20
N ALA A 616 1.45 -34.65 11.99
CA ALA A 616 1.82 -33.65 10.99
C ALA A 616 1.60 -32.21 11.47
N VAL A 617 0.48 -31.93 12.14
CA VAL A 617 0.19 -30.60 12.72
C VAL A 617 1.17 -30.26 13.83
N ILE A 618 1.42 -31.16 14.76
CA ILE A 618 2.32 -30.93 15.91
C ILE A 618 3.77 -30.69 15.43
N GLU A 619 4.24 -31.51 14.50
CA GLU A 619 5.60 -31.37 13.97
C GLU A 619 5.72 -30.13 13.09
N GLY A 620 4.74 -29.86 12.22
CA GLY A 620 4.72 -28.72 11.34
C GLY A 620 4.81 -27.40 12.13
N ILE A 621 3.90 -27.16 13.07
CA ILE A 621 3.92 -25.96 13.92
C ILE A 621 5.13 -25.92 14.86
N GLY A 622 5.50 -27.05 15.45
CA GLY A 622 6.63 -27.13 16.36
C GLY A 622 7.95 -26.68 15.72
N ARG A 623 8.16 -26.98 14.44
CA ARG A 623 9.36 -26.61 13.67
C ARG A 623 9.27 -25.23 13.04
N THR A 624 8.07 -24.76 12.65
CA THR A 624 7.91 -23.53 11.88
C THR A 624 7.43 -22.34 12.72
N GLY A 625 6.74 -22.58 13.83
CA GLY A 625 6.04 -21.52 14.58
C GLY A 625 6.98 -20.39 15.03
N ARG A 626 8.15 -20.69 15.57
CA ARG A 626 9.13 -19.68 15.99
C ARG A 626 9.66 -18.86 14.80
N LEU A 627 9.91 -19.51 13.69
CA LEU A 627 10.43 -18.86 12.48
C LEU A 627 9.40 -17.89 11.91
N VAL A 628 8.17 -18.38 11.71
CA VAL A 628 7.07 -17.58 11.12
C VAL A 628 6.72 -16.39 12.00
N THR A 629 6.64 -16.56 13.33
CA THR A 629 6.34 -15.45 14.22
C THR A 629 7.45 -14.41 14.29
N SER A 630 8.73 -14.86 14.22
CA SER A 630 9.86 -13.93 14.19
C SER A 630 9.88 -13.11 12.89
N ALA A 631 9.63 -13.75 11.76
CA ALA A 631 9.57 -13.10 10.46
C ALA A 631 8.38 -12.10 10.40
N ALA A 632 7.21 -12.51 10.87
CA ALA A 632 6.06 -11.61 10.96
C ALA A 632 6.32 -10.41 11.89
N LEU A 633 7.02 -10.61 13.02
CA LEU A 633 7.38 -9.52 13.91
C LEU A 633 8.32 -8.51 13.23
N ILE A 634 9.29 -8.97 12.44
CA ILE A 634 10.19 -8.11 11.66
C ILE A 634 9.36 -7.25 10.68
N LEU A 635 8.43 -7.86 9.95
CA LEU A 635 7.56 -7.13 9.02
C LEU A 635 6.67 -6.11 9.75
N VAL A 636 6.04 -6.50 10.85
CA VAL A 636 5.21 -5.59 11.66
C VAL A 636 6.02 -4.40 12.16
N LEU A 637 7.24 -4.63 12.66
CA LEU A 637 8.11 -3.54 13.11
C LEU A 637 8.55 -2.62 11.96
N SER A 638 8.82 -3.19 10.77
CA SER A 638 9.15 -2.41 9.57
C SER A 638 7.97 -1.52 9.14
N PHE A 639 6.75 -2.05 9.15
CA PHE A 639 5.55 -1.29 8.85
C PHE A 639 5.24 -0.23 9.92
N LEU A 640 5.44 -0.55 11.20
CA LEU A 640 5.30 0.43 12.27
C LEU A 640 6.32 1.57 12.14
N ALA A 641 7.56 1.27 11.77
CA ALA A 641 8.57 2.30 11.48
C ALA A 641 8.10 3.22 10.34
N MET A 642 7.55 2.65 9.25
CA MET A 642 7.00 3.44 8.14
C MET A 642 5.79 4.30 8.56
N SER A 643 5.00 3.86 9.54
CA SER A 643 3.87 4.66 10.05
C SER A 643 4.28 5.95 10.78
N THR A 644 5.58 6.15 11.03
CA THR A 644 6.13 7.38 11.62
C THR A 644 6.40 8.48 10.58
N GLY A 645 6.33 8.17 9.28
CA GLY A 645 6.52 9.10 8.18
C GLY A 645 5.56 10.30 8.20
N PRO A 646 5.77 11.30 7.35
CA PRO A 646 4.95 12.53 7.38
C PRO A 646 3.55 12.31 6.75
N GLU A 647 3.43 11.46 5.74
CA GLU A 647 2.24 11.31 4.92
C GLU A 647 1.18 10.42 5.58
N THR A 648 -0.06 10.93 5.67
CA THR A 648 -1.17 10.18 6.29
C THR A 648 -1.49 8.89 5.54
N ASP A 649 -1.48 8.92 4.21
CA ASP A 649 -1.79 7.77 3.35
C ASP A 649 -0.81 6.62 3.57
N ILE A 650 0.47 6.95 3.70
CA ILE A 650 1.51 5.96 3.99
C ILE A 650 1.34 5.36 5.39
N LYS A 651 0.90 6.17 6.38
CA LYS A 651 0.58 5.66 7.72
C LYS A 651 -0.59 4.69 7.67
N VAL A 652 -1.65 5.03 6.92
CA VAL A 652 -2.83 4.16 6.73
C VAL A 652 -2.42 2.85 6.07
N LEU A 653 -1.64 2.91 4.99
CA LEU A 653 -1.10 1.74 4.30
C LEU A 653 -0.25 0.87 5.24
N ALA A 654 0.70 1.48 5.94
CA ALA A 654 1.63 0.80 6.83
C ALA A 654 0.92 0.09 7.97
N THR A 655 0.00 0.77 8.63
CA THR A 655 -0.77 0.18 9.74
C THR A 655 -1.72 -0.89 9.26
N GLY A 656 -2.34 -0.74 8.08
CA GLY A 656 -3.18 -1.76 7.46
C GLY A 656 -2.39 -3.03 7.15
N LEU A 657 -1.21 -2.91 6.54
CA LEU A 657 -0.30 -4.03 6.26
C LEU A 657 0.21 -4.67 7.55
N GLY A 658 0.64 -3.85 8.52
CA GLY A 658 1.12 -4.34 9.83
C GLY A 658 0.05 -5.11 10.59
N ALA A 659 -1.18 -4.59 10.66
CA ALA A 659 -2.30 -5.26 11.29
C ALA A 659 -2.67 -6.57 10.57
N GLY A 660 -2.69 -6.55 9.24
CA GLY A 660 -2.97 -7.74 8.44
C GLY A 660 -1.96 -8.86 8.69
N ILE A 661 -0.66 -8.55 8.67
CA ILE A 661 0.40 -9.54 8.96
C ILE A 661 0.32 -10.01 10.42
N PHE A 662 0.04 -9.13 11.37
CA PHE A 662 -0.11 -9.52 12.77
C PHE A 662 -1.28 -10.50 12.97
N VAL A 663 -2.45 -10.19 12.41
CA VAL A 663 -3.64 -11.06 12.46
C VAL A 663 -3.37 -12.39 11.78
N ASP A 664 -2.74 -12.35 10.61
CA ASP A 664 -2.41 -13.54 9.84
C ASP A 664 -1.42 -14.45 10.59
N ALA A 665 -0.32 -13.91 11.09
CA ALA A 665 0.70 -14.69 11.79
C ALA A 665 0.20 -15.27 13.15
N THR A 666 -0.63 -14.53 13.86
CA THR A 666 -1.12 -14.96 15.19
C THR A 666 -2.42 -15.76 15.11
N LEU A 667 -3.48 -15.15 14.60
CA LEU A 667 -4.81 -15.75 14.64
C LEU A 667 -4.98 -16.81 13.56
N VAL A 668 -4.58 -16.51 12.32
CA VAL A 668 -4.75 -17.45 11.20
C VAL A 668 -3.78 -18.61 11.33
N ARG A 669 -2.48 -18.36 11.38
CA ARG A 669 -1.46 -19.42 11.29
C ARG A 669 -1.23 -20.18 12.59
N CYS A 670 -1.23 -19.47 13.73
CA CYS A 670 -0.96 -20.12 15.00
C CYS A 670 -2.19 -20.79 15.61
N LEU A 671 -3.43 -20.35 15.24
CA LEU A 671 -4.66 -20.88 15.81
C LEU A 671 -5.53 -21.60 14.78
N LEU A 672 -5.93 -20.92 13.70
CA LEU A 672 -6.92 -21.43 12.75
C LEU A 672 -6.37 -22.52 11.83
N VAL A 673 -5.17 -22.35 11.28
CA VAL A 673 -4.55 -23.37 10.40
C VAL A 673 -4.43 -24.72 11.10
N PRO A 674 -3.78 -24.85 12.28
CA PRO A 674 -3.72 -26.12 12.99
C PRO A 674 -5.09 -26.67 13.41
N ALA A 675 -6.03 -25.79 13.81
CA ALA A 675 -7.38 -26.19 14.17
C ALA A 675 -8.14 -26.79 12.97
N PHE A 676 -8.17 -26.11 11.82
CA PHE A 676 -8.86 -26.61 10.63
C PHE A 676 -8.16 -27.81 9.99
N VAL A 677 -6.82 -27.88 9.99
CA VAL A 677 -6.14 -29.08 9.49
C VAL A 677 -6.48 -30.28 10.37
N SER A 678 -6.55 -30.09 11.69
CA SER A 678 -6.96 -31.16 12.63
C SER A 678 -8.45 -31.53 12.50
N LEU A 679 -9.33 -30.57 12.17
CA LEU A 679 -10.78 -30.80 11.98
C LEU A 679 -11.06 -31.64 10.74
N PHE A 680 -10.46 -31.28 9.61
CA PHE A 680 -10.70 -31.96 8.34
C PHE A 680 -9.90 -33.26 8.18
N GLY A 681 -8.90 -33.53 9.03
CA GLY A 681 -8.18 -34.79 9.08
C GLY A 681 -7.61 -35.23 7.72
N ALA A 682 -7.91 -36.45 7.31
CA ALA A 682 -7.43 -37.06 6.06
C ALA A 682 -7.88 -36.34 4.78
N TYR A 683 -9.02 -35.63 4.81
CA TYR A 683 -9.52 -34.88 3.65
C TYR A 683 -8.58 -33.77 3.20
N ASN A 684 -7.76 -33.23 4.10
CA ASN A 684 -6.75 -32.22 3.74
C ASN A 684 -5.73 -32.71 2.70
N TRP A 685 -5.52 -34.02 2.62
CA TRP A 685 -4.46 -34.60 1.80
C TRP A 685 -4.99 -35.24 0.51
N TRP A 686 -6.29 -35.08 0.26
CA TRP A 686 -6.98 -35.69 -0.86
C TRP A 686 -6.82 -34.90 -2.17
N LEU A 687 -6.41 -35.61 -3.23
CA LEU A 687 -6.42 -35.13 -4.60
C LEU A 687 -7.01 -36.22 -5.52
N PRO A 688 -8.20 -36.03 -6.09
CA PRO A 688 -8.82 -37.01 -6.99
C PRO A 688 -8.05 -37.15 -8.30
N GLY A 689 -8.13 -38.31 -8.93
CA GLY A 689 -7.37 -38.65 -10.14
C GLY A 689 -7.62 -37.73 -11.33
N TRP A 690 -8.83 -37.18 -11.48
CA TRP A 690 -9.12 -36.19 -12.53
C TRP A 690 -8.37 -34.87 -12.34
N ALA A 691 -8.35 -34.38 -11.11
CA ALA A 691 -7.62 -33.13 -10.75
C ALA A 691 -6.10 -33.35 -10.83
N ALA A 692 -5.60 -34.53 -10.41
CA ALA A 692 -4.18 -34.87 -10.53
C ALA A 692 -3.71 -34.87 -12.00
N ARG A 693 -4.53 -35.40 -12.92
CA ARG A 693 -4.27 -35.35 -14.37
C ARG A 693 -4.24 -33.94 -14.92
N LEU A 694 -5.21 -33.11 -14.53
CA LEU A 694 -5.27 -31.68 -14.93
C LEU A 694 -4.05 -30.90 -14.43
N LEU A 695 -3.65 -31.12 -13.18
CA LEU A 695 -2.52 -30.43 -12.54
C LEU A 695 -1.15 -31.05 -12.91
N ARG A 696 -1.14 -32.17 -13.65
CA ARG A 696 0.06 -32.95 -14.02
C ARG A 696 0.91 -33.33 -12.80
N VAL A 697 0.26 -33.88 -11.78
CA VAL A 697 0.89 -34.37 -10.53
C VAL A 697 0.36 -35.76 -10.19
N GLU A 698 1.05 -36.44 -9.27
CA GLU A 698 0.58 -37.74 -8.78
C GLU A 698 -0.71 -37.61 -7.96
N PRO A 699 -1.70 -38.50 -8.12
CA PRO A 699 -2.90 -38.48 -7.29
C PRO A 699 -2.57 -38.78 -5.82
N SER A 700 -3.33 -38.19 -4.91
CA SER A 700 -3.24 -38.46 -3.47
C SER A 700 -4.61 -39.01 -2.99
N PRO A 701 -4.84 -40.33 -3.04
CA PRO A 701 -6.12 -40.91 -2.66
C PRO A 701 -6.37 -40.79 -1.16
N LEU A 702 -7.64 -40.72 -0.76
CA LEU A 702 -8.05 -40.79 0.64
C LEU A 702 -7.54 -42.12 1.25
N GLN A 703 -6.68 -42.02 2.27
CA GLN A 703 -6.35 -43.17 3.09
C GLN A 703 -7.51 -43.37 4.07
N THR A 704 -8.40 -44.31 3.76
CA THR A 704 -9.36 -44.79 4.75
C THR A 704 -8.56 -45.47 5.87
N THR A 705 -8.74 -44.99 7.07
CA THR A 705 -8.23 -45.61 8.33
C THR A 705 -8.67 -47.07 8.37
N GLY A 706 -7.79 -48.00 7.97
CA GLY A 706 -8.17 -49.42 7.92
C GLY A 706 -7.17 -50.36 7.27
N ARG A 707 -6.09 -49.86 6.65
CA ARG A 707 -5.01 -50.75 6.20
C ARG A 707 -3.69 -50.36 6.87
N LEU A 708 -3.45 -50.93 8.06
CA LEU A 708 -2.10 -51.19 8.54
C LEU A 708 -1.36 -51.88 7.38
N ARG A 709 -0.41 -51.19 6.75
CA ARG A 709 0.59 -51.86 5.92
C ARG A 709 1.28 -52.88 6.84
N LYS A 710 0.92 -54.16 6.65
CA LYS A 710 1.78 -55.26 7.06
C LYS A 710 3.12 -54.97 6.41
N HIS A 711 4.09 -54.54 7.23
CA HIS A 711 5.48 -54.69 6.85
C HIS A 711 5.66 -56.16 6.51
N THR A 712 5.96 -56.42 5.28
CA THR A 712 6.55 -57.69 4.85
C THR A 712 7.83 -57.80 5.64
N SER A 713 7.77 -58.61 6.69
CA SER A 713 8.99 -59.16 7.35
C SER A 713 9.74 -59.88 6.25
N VAL A 714 10.91 -59.37 5.92
CA VAL A 714 11.92 -60.12 5.19
C VAL A 714 12.25 -61.28 6.09
N GLU A 715 11.75 -62.46 5.76
CA GLU A 715 12.21 -63.73 6.30
C GLU A 715 13.71 -63.83 5.98
N LEU A 716 14.52 -63.67 7.00
CA LEU A 716 15.91 -64.07 6.97
C LEU A 716 15.90 -65.59 6.92
N GLU A 717 16.20 -66.15 5.75
CA GLU A 717 16.48 -67.56 5.53
C GLU A 717 17.64 -67.97 6.45
N PRO A 718 17.52 -69.02 7.32
CA PRO A 718 18.61 -69.48 8.17
C PRO A 718 19.65 -70.15 7.31
N ALA A 719 20.89 -69.68 7.39
CA ALA A 719 22.05 -70.37 6.85
C ALA A 719 22.11 -71.81 7.43
N ARG A 720 22.06 -72.81 6.59
CA ARG A 720 22.34 -74.19 6.93
C ARG A 720 23.85 -74.42 7.06
N PRO A 721 24.26 -75.36 7.91
CA PRO A 721 25.63 -75.55 8.38
C PRO A 721 26.59 -76.01 7.30
#